data_e86299f3a7497292ce4bcd6848ce6836
#
_entry.id   e86299f3a7497292ce4bcd6848ce6836
#
_cell.length_a   1.000
_cell.length_b   1.000
_cell.length_c   1.000
_cell.angle_alpha   90.00
_cell.angle_beta   90.00
_cell.angle_gamma   90.00
#
_symmetry.space_group_name_H-M   'P 1'
#
loop_
_entity.id
_entity.type
_entity.pdbx_description
1 polymer ?
#
loop_
_entity_poly.entity_id
_entity_poly.type
_entity_poly.pdbx_seq_one_letter_code
_entity_poly.pdbx_strand_id
1 'polypeptide(L)'
;MLRYITLAYSSLTDIIKCLLSRTSLAVAVVSALVLAGSDSLMAQDTAASPSDTALLESVTVPMDTVFNPNIVYTTTPRIYEIAGITVDGAPNYQREVVVGYSGLRVGSRIEIPGKDISDAAKRLWDQGLFANVQILVDKFVGDKVWLRLNLRQQPRIGTINFHGVKKGEQKDLEDRLKLMKGNQITPNIVNRAKQIIKKYFDEKGFPNANVTVSTAEDISEPNYMTVDIVVNRHDKIKVHKIYISGNKALSDGKIKGAMKKTNENGNILNLFKQKKFVESDYQDDLNRIIQAYNERGYRDAKILSDSVVPYGENRVDVYIDVEEGDVYHIRNIEWVGNTVYPTEALQDLLAMNPGDVYNQKRLEKRIREDDDAVSNLYMNNGYLFFNLVPIERNVRNDSIDLEMRIMEGPQARINQVIINGNDRLYERVIRRELRVKPGELFSKEDLMRSAREIAATGHFNPENMDIRPQPNEDDGTVDILFNLESKNNDKIEFSLGWGQTGVIGKVALSFTNFSIQNLLHPSSYKGIIPQGDGQQFTISAQTNARYYQSYSVSFLDSWFGGKRPNSLSVSAFFSRQTGVNSSYYNSNYWNNMYGYGLGGSWNNNNANYNYNYTYENAYDPNQVLQMAGITVGFGKRLSWPDDYFTFQADLSYNWYYLKNWRYLFQMSNGTSNSIVLGLTLGRNSIDNPTYTRRGSTFSLNLQLTPPWSLFRNKNWQQLYEENTEESKKQLYQWIEYWKLRFKSRTYTPLTDPSGQYTLVLMTRADIGLLGYYNRWVKTPFETFYVGGDGMSGSYTYATETIALRGYDNGALTPGNRLGYAYARFGAELHFPFLLQPSTTIYGLVFVEGGNAWTDVASFSPFDLKRSAGAGVRVFLPMVGMMGIDWGYGFDKAYGVKGGSHFHFILGQEF
;
A
#
# COMPACT_ATOMS: atom_id res chain seq x y z
N MET A 1 2.13 -20.95 30.62
CA MET A 1 1.86 -19.94 29.57
C MET A 1 1.48 -18.59 30.11
N LEU A 2 0.50 -18.47 31.01
CA LEU A 2 0.14 -17.15 31.63
C LEU A 2 1.28 -16.50 32.45
N ARG A 3 2.14 -17.25 33.17
CA ARG A 3 3.28 -16.69 33.91
C ARG A 3 4.39 -16.13 33.02
N TYR A 4 4.53 -16.58 31.78
CA TYR A 4 5.52 -16.04 30.84
C TYR A 4 5.03 -14.77 30.14
N ILE A 5 3.72 -14.62 29.97
CA ILE A 5 3.12 -13.40 29.45
C ILE A 5 3.24 -12.24 30.45
N THR A 6 3.11 -12.53 31.77
CA THR A 6 3.27 -11.53 32.84
C THR A 6 4.72 -11.08 33.01
N LEU A 7 5.70 -11.96 32.84
CA LEU A 7 7.12 -11.60 32.85
C LEU A 7 7.57 -10.81 31.62
N ALA A 8 7.02 -11.14 30.44
CA ALA A 8 7.25 -10.35 29.22
C ALA A 8 6.61 -8.94 29.32
N TYR A 9 5.47 -8.84 30.00
CA TYR A 9 4.78 -7.57 30.22
C TYR A 9 5.53 -6.66 31.19
N SER A 10 6.15 -7.22 32.26
CA SER A 10 6.95 -6.45 33.22
C SER A 10 8.25 -5.94 32.60
N SER A 11 8.95 -6.75 31.80
CA SER A 11 10.16 -6.33 31.11
C SER A 11 9.89 -5.30 29.99
N LEU A 12 8.76 -5.38 29.33
CA LEU A 12 8.35 -4.39 28.32
C LEU A 12 7.99 -3.04 28.98
N THR A 13 7.34 -3.06 30.14
CA THR A 13 7.03 -1.85 30.91
C THR A 13 8.28 -1.19 31.46
N ASP A 14 9.30 -1.94 31.86
CA ASP A 14 10.57 -1.38 32.34
C ASP A 14 11.43 -0.80 31.19
N ILE A 15 11.40 -1.41 30.02
CA ILE A 15 12.02 -0.85 28.80
C ILE A 15 11.30 0.45 28.36
N ILE A 16 9.97 0.47 28.40
CA ILE A 16 9.17 1.66 28.08
C ILE A 16 9.40 2.77 29.11
N LYS A 17 9.50 2.45 30.41
CA LYS A 17 9.83 3.42 31.43
C LYS A 17 11.27 3.96 31.30
N CYS A 18 12.22 3.14 30.89
CA CYS A 18 13.59 3.57 30.64
C CYS A 18 13.70 4.47 29.40
N LEU A 19 12.91 4.20 28.37
CA LEU A 19 12.78 5.05 27.17
C LEU A 19 12.05 6.37 27.48
N LEU A 20 10.98 6.34 28.25
CA LEU A 20 10.23 7.53 28.66
C LEU A 20 10.99 8.43 29.64
N SER A 21 11.87 7.88 30.52
CA SER A 21 12.69 8.67 31.40
C SER A 21 13.84 9.42 30.71
N ARG A 22 14.29 8.95 29.56
CA ARG A 22 15.29 9.64 28.71
C ARG A 22 14.66 10.61 27.69
N THR A 23 13.39 10.43 27.34
CA THR A 23 12.65 11.37 26.49
C THR A 23 12.09 12.56 27.26
N SER A 24 11.86 12.44 28.59
CA SER A 24 11.45 13.57 29.39
C SER A 24 12.55 14.64 29.56
N LEU A 25 13.83 14.28 29.37
CA LEU A 25 14.92 15.25 29.36
C LEU A 25 14.99 16.04 28.04
N ALA A 26 14.61 15.42 26.93
CA ALA A 26 14.56 16.07 25.62
C ALA A 26 13.33 16.99 25.47
N VAL A 27 12.21 16.61 26.07
CA VAL A 27 10.98 17.43 26.09
C VAL A 27 11.11 18.63 27.02
N ALA A 28 11.84 18.49 28.14
CA ALA A 28 12.12 19.60 29.04
C ALA A 28 13.04 20.67 28.42
N VAL A 29 13.95 20.29 27.55
CA VAL A 29 14.82 21.24 26.82
C VAL A 29 14.06 21.97 25.70
N VAL A 30 13.10 21.30 25.03
CA VAL A 30 12.25 21.91 24.01
C VAL A 30 11.18 22.83 24.62
N SER A 31 10.64 22.48 25.81
CA SER A 31 9.68 23.33 26.54
C SER A 31 10.30 24.59 27.14
N ALA A 32 11.59 24.57 27.48
CA ALA A 32 12.31 25.74 28.00
C ALA A 32 12.69 26.75 26.90
N LEU A 33 12.71 26.33 25.63
CA LEU A 33 13.00 27.19 24.47
C LEU A 33 11.76 27.87 23.87
N VAL A 34 10.56 27.45 24.24
CA VAL A 34 9.29 28.04 23.78
C VAL A 34 8.74 29.09 24.76
N LEU A 35 9.26 29.17 25.99
CA LEU A 35 8.81 30.09 27.06
C LEU A 35 9.64 31.39 27.18
N ALA A 36 10.60 31.61 26.25
CA ALA A 36 11.45 32.83 26.29
C ALA A 36 11.16 33.74 25.08
N GLY A 37 9.91 34.11 24.85
CA GLY A 37 9.59 34.98 23.73
C GLY A 37 8.17 35.49 23.70
N SER A 38 7.67 36.08 24.76
CA SER A 38 6.55 37.03 24.67
C SER A 38 6.43 37.87 25.96
N ASP A 39 7.26 38.88 26.00
CA ASP A 39 6.98 40.00 26.90
C ASP A 39 6.52 41.23 26.10
N SER A 40 5.58 41.91 26.76
CA SER A 40 5.15 43.30 26.57
C SER A 40 4.04 43.57 25.58
N LEU A 41 2.84 43.81 26.12
CA LEU A 41 2.31 45.18 26.21
C LEU A 41 1.04 45.16 27.07
N MET A 42 1.20 45.58 28.32
CA MET A 42 0.13 46.04 29.19
C MET A 42 -0.16 47.49 28.86
N ALA A 43 -1.39 47.81 28.58
CA ALA A 43 -1.89 49.18 28.73
C ALA A 43 -3.03 49.15 29.72
N GLN A 44 -2.78 49.79 30.84
CA GLN A 44 -3.79 50.17 31.83
C GLN A 44 -4.78 51.12 31.20
N ASP A 45 -6.03 50.93 31.56
CA ASP A 45 -6.90 52.10 31.70
C ASP A 45 -7.89 51.90 32.85
N THR A 46 -7.94 52.92 33.59
CA THR A 46 -8.53 53.18 34.89
C THR A 46 -10.03 53.25 34.85
N ALA A 47 -10.60 52.73 35.91
CA ALA A 47 -11.99 52.94 36.27
C ALA A 47 -12.36 54.41 36.51
N ALA A 48 -13.48 54.83 36.00
CA ALA A 48 -14.23 55.96 36.53
C ALA A 48 -15.74 55.70 36.41
N SER A 49 -16.37 55.44 37.51
CA SER A 49 -17.79 55.55 37.62
C SER A 49 -18.17 57.04 37.77
N PRO A 50 -19.22 57.48 37.13
CA PRO A 50 -20.08 58.44 37.80
C PRO A 50 -21.55 57.96 37.89
N SER A 51 -22.06 58.01 39.06
CA SER A 51 -23.47 58.12 39.37
C SER A 51 -24.03 59.36 38.70
N ASP A 52 -25.04 59.16 37.86
CA ASP A 52 -25.94 60.26 37.52
C ASP A 52 -27.40 59.82 37.55
N THR A 53 -28.07 60.54 38.36
CA THR A 53 -29.49 60.61 38.60
C THR A 53 -30.24 60.79 37.31
N ALA A 54 -30.97 59.77 36.84
CA ALA A 54 -31.89 59.86 35.72
C ALA A 54 -33.09 60.72 36.13
N LEU A 55 -33.15 61.86 35.56
CA LEU A 55 -34.39 62.64 35.45
C LEU A 55 -35.35 61.83 34.59
N LEU A 56 -36.46 61.43 35.18
CA LEU A 56 -37.61 60.90 34.50
C LEU A 56 -38.16 62.02 33.63
N GLU A 57 -37.72 62.11 32.38
CA GLU A 57 -38.47 62.83 31.35
C GLU A 57 -39.74 62.00 31.05
N SER A 58 -40.91 62.53 31.36
CA SER A 58 -42.18 62.05 30.93
C SER A 58 -42.21 62.08 29.40
N VAL A 59 -42.01 60.89 28.78
CA VAL A 59 -42.22 60.72 27.36
C VAL A 59 -43.77 60.91 27.12
N THR A 60 -44.17 62.04 26.65
CA THR A 60 -45.51 62.29 26.09
C THR A 60 -45.63 61.42 24.84
N VAL A 61 -46.38 60.31 24.96
CA VAL A 61 -46.69 59.43 23.82
C VAL A 61 -47.53 60.22 22.87
N PRO A 62 -47.28 60.47 21.59
CA PRO A 62 -48.08 61.18 20.63
C PRO A 62 -49.47 60.52 20.55
N MET A 63 -50.52 61.31 20.43
CA MET A 63 -51.94 60.88 20.48
C MET A 63 -52.29 59.85 19.38
N ASP A 64 -51.51 59.73 18.28
CA ASP A 64 -51.68 58.81 17.16
C ASP A 64 -50.73 57.58 17.19
N THR A 65 -50.32 57.16 18.37
CA THR A 65 -49.41 55.94 18.50
C THR A 65 -50.21 54.69 18.66
N VAL A 66 -50.15 53.75 17.70
CA VAL A 66 -50.71 52.42 17.76
C VAL A 66 -49.64 51.39 18.02
N PHE A 67 -49.73 50.70 19.18
CA PHE A 67 -48.79 49.61 19.53
C PHE A 67 -49.36 48.24 19.10
N ASN A 68 -48.49 47.33 18.63
CA ASN A 68 -48.85 45.98 18.20
C ASN A 68 -50.10 45.95 17.29
N PRO A 69 -50.07 46.62 16.17
CA PRO A 69 -51.31 46.76 15.33
C PRO A 69 -51.65 45.42 14.69
N ASN A 70 -52.92 45.07 14.65
CA ASN A 70 -53.37 43.89 13.91
C ASN A 70 -53.47 44.28 12.42
N ILE A 71 -52.54 43.78 11.60
CA ILE A 71 -52.46 44.06 10.18
C ILE A 71 -53.26 43.00 9.42
N VAL A 72 -54.35 43.43 8.77
CA VAL A 72 -55.19 42.58 7.92
C VAL A 72 -54.78 42.82 6.46
N TYR A 73 -54.31 41.75 5.75
CA TYR A 73 -53.87 41.84 4.37
C TYR A 73 -54.94 42.19 3.34
N THR A 74 -56.18 42.24 3.73
CA THR A 74 -57.32 42.67 2.90
C THR A 74 -57.54 44.19 2.93
N THR A 75 -56.82 44.94 3.79
CA THR A 75 -56.91 46.40 3.86
C THR A 75 -56.14 47.09 2.73
N THR A 76 -56.53 48.26 2.32
CA THR A 76 -55.81 49.08 1.34
C THR A 76 -54.37 49.37 1.84
N PRO A 77 -53.37 49.08 1.07
CA PRO A 77 -51.96 49.36 1.46
C PRO A 77 -51.75 50.81 1.72
N ARG A 78 -50.98 51.13 2.78
CA ARG A 78 -50.58 52.53 3.07
C ARG A 78 -49.06 52.61 3.08
N ILE A 79 -48.54 53.75 2.64
CA ILE A 79 -47.07 54.02 2.60
C ILE A 79 -46.69 54.59 3.95
N TYR A 80 -45.66 53.92 4.55
CA TYR A 80 -45.03 54.37 5.80
C TYR A 80 -43.54 54.54 5.60
N GLU A 81 -42.94 55.45 6.36
CA GLU A 81 -41.48 55.59 6.48
C GLU A 81 -40.95 54.73 7.62
N ILE A 82 -39.93 53.93 7.37
CA ILE A 82 -39.29 53.08 8.40
C ILE A 82 -38.52 54.00 9.34
N ALA A 83 -38.98 54.16 10.58
CA ALA A 83 -38.32 54.96 11.60
C ALA A 83 -37.33 54.18 12.45
N GLY A 84 -37.50 52.84 12.50
CA GLY A 84 -36.57 51.96 13.23
C GLY A 84 -36.78 50.48 12.87
N ILE A 85 -35.73 49.72 12.97
CA ILE A 85 -35.73 48.27 12.76
C ILE A 85 -35.04 47.64 13.96
N THR A 86 -35.69 46.72 14.66
CA THR A 86 -35.13 45.90 15.73
C THR A 86 -34.96 44.46 15.24
N VAL A 87 -33.96 43.73 15.78
CA VAL A 87 -33.70 42.33 15.45
C VAL A 87 -33.73 41.52 16.72
N ASP A 88 -34.59 40.52 16.78
CA ASP A 88 -34.71 39.58 17.87
C ASP A 88 -34.43 38.14 17.41
N GLY A 89 -33.89 37.29 18.30
CA GLY A 89 -33.69 35.88 18.04
C GLY A 89 -32.48 35.53 17.19
N ALA A 90 -31.58 36.51 16.93
CA ALA A 90 -30.38 36.31 16.16
C ALA A 90 -29.09 36.77 16.91
N PRO A 91 -28.81 36.32 18.15
CA PRO A 91 -27.75 36.85 19.01
C PRO A 91 -26.31 36.70 18.41
N ASN A 92 -26.10 35.76 17.52
CA ASN A 92 -24.79 35.49 16.91
C ASN A 92 -24.51 36.34 15.65
N TYR A 93 -25.44 37.25 15.27
CA TYR A 93 -25.28 38.13 14.12
C TYR A 93 -25.40 39.58 14.53
N GLN A 94 -24.54 40.42 13.97
CA GLN A 94 -24.65 41.87 14.20
C GLN A 94 -25.95 42.37 13.55
N ARG A 95 -26.67 43.25 14.28
CA ARG A 95 -27.97 43.80 13.87
C ARG A 95 -27.90 44.40 12.46
N GLU A 96 -26.85 45.21 12.19
CA GLU A 96 -26.62 45.89 10.93
C GLU A 96 -26.51 44.94 9.74
N VAL A 97 -25.88 43.79 9.94
CA VAL A 97 -25.73 42.73 8.93
C VAL A 97 -27.08 42.09 8.60
N VAL A 98 -27.85 41.75 9.63
CA VAL A 98 -29.18 41.15 9.47
C VAL A 98 -30.14 42.10 8.78
N VAL A 99 -30.15 43.39 9.19
CA VAL A 99 -30.94 44.44 8.53
C VAL A 99 -30.49 44.60 7.08
N GLY A 100 -29.19 44.53 6.80
CA GLY A 100 -28.66 44.59 5.44
C GLY A 100 -29.16 43.43 4.56
N TYR A 101 -29.22 42.18 5.08
CA TYR A 101 -29.78 41.03 4.37
C TYR A 101 -31.26 41.19 4.04
N SER A 102 -32.05 41.83 4.91
CA SER A 102 -33.49 42.09 4.62
C SER A 102 -33.69 43.05 3.45
N GLY A 103 -32.71 43.91 3.18
CA GLY A 103 -32.82 44.99 2.20
C GLY A 103 -33.66 46.19 2.68
N LEU A 104 -34.18 46.17 3.91
CA LEU A 104 -34.88 47.27 4.52
C LEU A 104 -33.89 48.32 5.05
N ARG A 105 -34.23 49.58 4.93
CA ARG A 105 -33.40 50.71 5.44
C ARG A 105 -34.23 51.68 6.23
N VAL A 106 -33.71 52.13 7.35
CA VAL A 106 -34.34 53.23 8.10
C VAL A 106 -34.34 54.48 7.20
N GLY A 107 -35.47 55.17 7.16
CA GLY A 107 -35.78 56.30 6.28
C GLY A 107 -36.33 55.95 4.91
N SER A 108 -36.40 54.69 4.52
CA SER A 108 -37.08 54.26 3.28
C SER A 108 -38.62 54.19 3.48
N ARG A 109 -39.36 54.47 2.39
CA ARG A 109 -40.79 54.36 2.35
C ARG A 109 -41.20 52.97 1.81
N ILE A 110 -42.10 52.29 2.53
CA ILE A 110 -42.59 50.97 2.17
C ILE A 110 -44.11 50.91 2.28
N GLU A 111 -44.75 50.05 1.52
CA GLU A 111 -46.16 49.73 1.62
C GLU A 111 -46.39 48.66 2.69
N ILE A 112 -47.37 48.90 3.61
CA ILE A 112 -47.82 47.94 4.62
C ILE A 112 -49.33 47.82 4.59
N PRO A 113 -49.88 46.61 4.41
CA PRO A 113 -49.22 45.39 3.93
C PRO A 113 -48.78 45.55 2.47
N GLY A 114 -47.59 45.01 2.15
CA GLY A 114 -47.02 45.20 0.82
C GLY A 114 -45.93 44.21 0.46
N LYS A 115 -45.47 44.35 -0.80
CA LYS A 115 -44.46 43.46 -1.39
C LYS A 115 -43.11 43.59 -0.71
N ASP A 116 -42.72 44.80 -0.28
CA ASP A 116 -41.43 45.08 0.33
C ASP A 116 -41.15 44.22 1.57
N ILE A 117 -42.17 44.00 2.41
CA ILE A 117 -42.04 43.14 3.60
C ILE A 117 -41.91 41.68 3.21
N SER A 118 -42.69 41.22 2.22
CA SER A 118 -42.62 39.85 1.73
C SER A 118 -41.25 39.54 1.09
N ASP A 119 -40.73 40.46 0.29
CA ASP A 119 -39.43 40.35 -0.34
C ASP A 119 -38.32 40.40 0.70
N ALA A 120 -38.40 41.21 1.74
CA ALA A 120 -37.45 41.25 2.85
C ALA A 120 -37.43 39.93 3.64
N ALA A 121 -38.60 39.36 3.93
CA ALA A 121 -38.71 38.06 4.57
C ALA A 121 -38.11 36.95 3.71
N LYS A 122 -38.38 37.00 2.40
CA LYS A 122 -37.82 36.03 1.45
C LYS A 122 -36.28 36.14 1.36
N ARG A 123 -35.72 37.36 1.26
CA ARG A 123 -34.26 37.58 1.24
C ARG A 123 -33.60 37.05 2.50
N LEU A 124 -34.16 37.27 3.68
CA LEU A 124 -33.66 36.70 4.94
C LEU A 124 -33.74 35.18 4.96
N TRP A 125 -34.84 34.60 4.45
CA TRP A 125 -35.01 33.16 4.33
C TRP A 125 -34.01 32.52 3.34
N ASP A 126 -33.81 33.13 2.19
CA ASP A 126 -32.91 32.66 1.13
C ASP A 126 -31.42 32.65 1.55
N GLN A 127 -31.05 33.40 2.60
CA GLN A 127 -29.72 33.29 3.21
C GLN A 127 -29.49 31.92 3.85
N GLY A 128 -30.53 31.12 4.13
CA GLY A 128 -30.42 29.82 4.77
C GLY A 128 -29.92 29.84 6.22
N LEU A 129 -29.75 31.01 6.81
CA LEU A 129 -29.23 31.19 8.18
C LEU A 129 -30.30 31.06 9.26
N PHE A 130 -31.59 31.21 8.88
CA PHE A 130 -32.72 31.29 9.80
C PHE A 130 -33.70 30.16 9.57
N ALA A 131 -34.13 29.52 10.65
CA ALA A 131 -35.19 28.48 10.67
C ALA A 131 -36.61 29.07 10.67
N ASN A 132 -36.76 30.32 11.08
CA ASN A 132 -38.00 31.07 10.99
C ASN A 132 -37.68 32.54 10.79
N VAL A 133 -38.49 33.21 9.97
CA VAL A 133 -38.39 34.63 9.67
C VAL A 133 -39.79 35.22 9.79
N GLN A 134 -39.96 36.15 10.73
CA GLN A 134 -41.20 36.90 10.90
C GLN A 134 -40.84 38.39 10.95
N ILE A 135 -41.53 39.22 10.17
CA ILE A 135 -41.40 40.67 10.24
C ILE A 135 -42.65 41.22 10.88
N LEU A 136 -42.49 41.76 12.06
CA LEU A 136 -43.60 42.28 12.89
C LEU A 136 -43.56 43.82 12.87
N VAL A 137 -44.69 44.44 13.07
CA VAL A 137 -44.77 45.86 13.28
C VAL A 137 -44.96 46.13 14.76
N ASP A 138 -44.03 46.83 15.39
CA ASP A 138 -44.09 47.14 16.80
C ASP A 138 -45.07 48.29 17.06
N LYS A 139 -44.99 49.31 16.24
CA LYS A 139 -45.91 50.50 16.37
C LYS A 139 -45.97 51.34 15.09
N PHE A 140 -47.10 52.04 14.93
CA PHE A 140 -47.17 53.17 14.02
C PHE A 140 -47.22 54.46 14.82
N VAL A 141 -46.62 55.52 14.29
CA VAL A 141 -46.73 56.89 14.82
C VAL A 141 -46.92 57.81 13.62
N GLY A 142 -48.14 58.22 13.33
CA GLY A 142 -48.46 58.95 12.11
C GLY A 142 -48.16 58.13 10.85
N ASP A 143 -47.26 58.61 9.98
CA ASP A 143 -46.79 57.98 8.77
C ASP A 143 -45.45 57.18 8.97
N LYS A 144 -45.04 57.00 10.22
CA LYS A 144 -43.81 56.27 10.57
C LYS A 144 -44.10 54.90 11.17
N VAL A 145 -43.26 53.90 10.84
CA VAL A 145 -43.35 52.51 11.30
C VAL A 145 -42.07 52.04 11.94
N TRP A 146 -42.20 51.26 13.01
CA TRP A 146 -41.10 50.50 13.63
C TRP A 146 -41.31 49.04 13.35
N LEU A 147 -40.29 48.40 12.72
CA LEU A 147 -40.34 47.00 12.35
C LEU A 147 -39.47 46.19 13.32
N ARG A 148 -39.92 44.96 13.59
CA ARG A 148 -39.16 43.97 14.35
C ARG A 148 -38.97 42.75 13.49
N LEU A 149 -37.70 42.42 13.22
CA LEU A 149 -37.29 41.15 12.59
C LEU A 149 -37.18 40.09 13.68
N ASN A 150 -38.23 39.27 13.83
CA ASN A 150 -38.24 38.16 14.78
C ASN A 150 -37.73 36.90 14.05
N LEU A 151 -36.53 36.49 14.39
CA LEU A 151 -35.76 35.46 13.67
C LEU A 151 -35.50 34.28 14.61
N ARG A 152 -35.48 33.12 14.05
CA ARG A 152 -34.94 31.93 14.73
C ARG A 152 -33.76 31.39 13.92
N GLN A 153 -32.58 31.35 14.53
CA GLN A 153 -31.38 30.87 13.85
C GLN A 153 -31.49 29.38 13.51
N GLN A 154 -30.91 28.98 12.40
CA GLN A 154 -30.71 27.57 12.11
C GLN A 154 -29.75 26.97 13.15
N PRO A 155 -30.10 25.87 13.82
CA PRO A 155 -29.22 25.25 14.79
C PRO A 155 -27.99 24.65 14.11
N ARG A 156 -26.89 24.58 14.87
CA ARG A 156 -25.62 24.05 14.42
C ARG A 156 -25.32 22.74 15.12
N ILE A 157 -24.51 21.89 14.47
CA ILE A 157 -24.03 20.63 15.03
C ILE A 157 -23.01 20.95 16.12
N GLY A 158 -23.26 20.53 17.36
CA GLY A 158 -22.32 20.55 18.48
C GLY A 158 -21.54 19.26 18.56
N THR A 159 -22.19 18.21 19.05
CA THR A 159 -21.59 16.89 19.24
C THR A 159 -22.31 15.84 18.40
N ILE A 160 -21.59 14.86 17.89
CA ILE A 160 -22.17 13.73 17.16
C ILE A 160 -21.82 12.45 17.93
N ASN A 161 -22.85 11.73 18.38
CA ASN A 161 -22.68 10.48 19.10
C ASN A 161 -23.16 9.31 18.24
N PHE A 162 -22.38 8.24 18.22
CA PHE A 162 -22.72 7.00 17.52
C PHE A 162 -22.96 5.87 18.52
N HIS A 163 -24.13 5.23 18.41
CA HIS A 163 -24.50 4.08 19.23
C HIS A 163 -24.79 2.86 18.35
N GLY A 164 -24.34 1.68 18.79
CA GLY A 164 -24.55 0.42 18.05
C GLY A 164 -23.58 0.19 16.88
N VAL A 165 -22.54 1.01 16.71
CA VAL A 165 -21.49 0.88 15.67
C VAL A 165 -20.13 0.53 16.28
N LYS A 166 -19.26 -0.10 15.50
CA LYS A 166 -17.87 -0.38 15.90
C LYS A 166 -16.99 0.84 15.61
N LYS A 167 -15.86 1.01 16.32
CA LYS A 167 -14.93 2.14 16.13
C LYS A 167 -14.46 2.33 14.67
N GLY A 168 -14.18 1.23 13.94
CA GLY A 168 -13.80 1.32 12.52
C GLY A 168 -14.97 1.75 11.64
N GLU A 169 -16.19 1.28 11.91
CA GLU A 169 -17.40 1.66 11.19
C GLU A 169 -17.77 3.12 11.46
N GLN A 170 -17.54 3.60 12.68
CA GLN A 170 -17.75 4.99 13.04
C GLN A 170 -16.88 5.92 12.17
N LYS A 171 -15.61 5.63 12.05
CA LYS A 171 -14.70 6.41 11.20
C LYS A 171 -15.13 6.42 9.74
N ASP A 172 -15.50 5.25 9.19
CA ASP A 172 -16.01 5.15 7.82
C ASP A 172 -17.28 5.99 7.61
N LEU A 173 -18.17 6.04 8.64
CA LEU A 173 -19.41 6.82 8.61
C LEU A 173 -19.12 8.32 8.73
N GLU A 174 -18.20 8.74 9.60
CA GLU A 174 -17.78 10.14 9.72
C GLU A 174 -17.26 10.67 8.39
N ASP A 175 -16.41 9.89 7.70
CA ASP A 175 -15.85 10.22 6.38
C ASP A 175 -16.93 10.34 5.29
N ARG A 176 -17.98 9.48 5.33
CA ARG A 176 -19.09 9.50 4.36
C ARG A 176 -20.12 10.60 4.63
N LEU A 177 -20.43 10.84 5.90
CA LEU A 177 -21.44 11.82 6.32
C LEU A 177 -20.94 13.25 6.15
N LYS A 178 -19.64 13.49 6.34
CA LYS A 178 -19.00 14.82 6.33
C LYS A 178 -19.71 15.83 7.23
N LEU A 179 -20.28 15.35 8.33
CA LEU A 179 -20.89 16.19 9.36
C LEU A 179 -19.77 16.68 10.27
N MET A 180 -19.65 17.99 10.43
CA MET A 180 -18.62 18.60 11.29
C MET A 180 -19.28 19.53 12.32
N LYS A 181 -18.66 19.66 13.49
CA LYS A 181 -19.05 20.66 14.50
C LYS A 181 -19.13 22.05 13.84
N GLY A 182 -20.20 22.78 14.10
CA GLY A 182 -20.44 24.10 13.54
C GLY A 182 -21.24 24.14 12.24
N ASN A 183 -21.38 23.01 11.52
CA ASN A 183 -22.25 22.94 10.34
C ASN A 183 -23.71 23.12 10.77
N GLN A 184 -24.53 23.73 9.91
CA GLN A 184 -25.95 23.84 10.13
C GLN A 184 -26.62 22.46 10.12
N ILE A 185 -27.68 22.28 10.95
CA ILE A 185 -28.46 21.06 10.93
C ILE A 185 -29.88 21.38 10.47
N THR A 186 -30.30 20.68 9.43
CA THR A 186 -31.64 20.80 8.87
C THR A 186 -32.32 19.43 8.81
N PRO A 187 -33.66 19.33 8.75
CA PRO A 187 -34.34 18.05 8.58
C PRO A 187 -33.85 17.26 7.35
N ASN A 188 -33.43 17.94 6.29
CA ASN A 188 -32.92 17.33 5.08
C ASN A 188 -31.56 16.67 5.35
N ILE A 189 -30.67 17.34 6.09
CA ILE A 189 -29.35 16.79 6.47
C ILE A 189 -29.52 15.55 7.34
N VAL A 190 -30.47 15.57 8.30
CA VAL A 190 -30.82 14.43 9.15
C VAL A 190 -31.31 13.24 8.33
N ASN A 191 -32.23 13.48 7.39
CA ASN A 191 -32.76 12.44 6.52
C ASN A 191 -31.69 11.88 5.58
N ARG A 192 -30.83 12.73 5.02
CA ARG A 192 -29.72 12.33 4.19
C ARG A 192 -28.73 11.47 4.99
N ALA A 193 -28.41 11.89 6.22
CA ALA A 193 -27.54 11.11 7.11
C ALA A 193 -28.13 9.72 7.37
N LYS A 194 -29.43 9.63 7.69
CA LYS A 194 -30.12 8.36 7.87
C LYS A 194 -30.03 7.46 6.64
N GLN A 195 -30.22 8.01 5.44
CA GLN A 195 -30.12 7.24 4.19
C GLN A 195 -28.69 6.75 3.91
N ILE A 196 -27.67 7.61 4.11
CA ILE A 196 -26.27 7.23 3.93
C ILE A 196 -25.88 6.09 4.88
N ILE A 197 -26.28 6.20 6.16
CA ILE A 197 -25.98 5.17 7.16
C ILE A 197 -26.70 3.86 6.82
N LYS A 198 -27.98 3.93 6.45
CA LYS A 198 -28.74 2.74 6.04
C LYS A 198 -28.06 2.06 4.85
N LYS A 199 -27.74 2.80 3.79
CA LYS A 199 -27.03 2.28 2.62
C LYS A 199 -25.68 1.64 2.99
N TYR A 200 -24.92 2.25 3.91
CA TYR A 200 -23.67 1.68 4.41
C TYR A 200 -23.86 0.30 5.05
N PHE A 201 -24.91 0.13 5.88
CA PHE A 201 -25.18 -1.15 6.52
C PHE A 201 -25.77 -2.17 5.53
N ASP A 202 -26.56 -1.74 4.56
CA ASP A 202 -27.02 -2.59 3.44
C ASP A 202 -25.81 -3.17 2.68
N GLU A 203 -24.83 -2.34 2.31
CA GLU A 203 -23.56 -2.76 1.67
C GLU A 203 -22.74 -3.72 2.55
N LYS A 204 -22.87 -3.63 3.87
CA LYS A 204 -22.22 -4.57 4.82
C LYS A 204 -23.04 -5.87 5.04
N GLY A 205 -24.21 -6.00 4.41
CA GLY A 205 -25.09 -7.20 4.47
C GLY A 205 -26.09 -7.18 5.61
N PHE A 206 -26.50 -6.00 6.08
CA PHE A 206 -27.51 -5.79 7.11
C PHE A 206 -28.72 -5.00 6.55
N PRO A 207 -29.51 -5.56 5.62
CA PRO A 207 -30.60 -4.83 4.97
C PRO A 207 -31.72 -4.45 5.95
N ASN A 208 -31.84 -5.16 7.07
CA ASN A 208 -32.83 -4.87 8.11
C ASN A 208 -32.30 -3.86 9.16
N ALA A 209 -31.16 -3.20 8.92
CA ALA A 209 -30.63 -2.24 9.84
C ALA A 209 -31.61 -1.06 10.03
N ASN A 210 -31.98 -0.81 11.28
CA ASN A 210 -32.79 0.34 11.66
C ASN A 210 -31.88 1.47 12.15
N VAL A 211 -32.00 2.61 11.51
CA VAL A 211 -31.18 3.80 11.80
C VAL A 211 -32.12 4.91 12.30
N THR A 212 -31.87 5.35 13.51
CA THR A 212 -32.56 6.52 14.10
C THR A 212 -31.49 7.62 14.27
N VAL A 213 -31.81 8.78 13.71
CA VAL A 213 -31.02 10.00 13.90
C VAL A 213 -31.93 10.99 14.62
N SER A 214 -31.57 11.32 15.85
CA SER A 214 -32.28 12.29 16.70
C SER A 214 -31.37 13.47 17.00
N THR A 215 -32.01 14.61 17.24
CA THR A 215 -31.31 15.85 17.57
C THR A 215 -31.89 16.41 18.87
N ALA A 216 -31.03 16.78 19.80
CA ALA A 216 -31.39 17.41 21.06
C ALA A 216 -30.61 18.72 21.21
N GLU A 217 -31.23 19.71 21.88
CA GLU A 217 -30.53 20.98 22.17
C GLU A 217 -29.37 20.74 23.11
N ASP A 218 -28.22 21.36 22.81
CA ASP A 218 -27.04 21.30 23.68
C ASP A 218 -27.20 22.36 24.78
N ILE A 219 -27.30 21.88 26.02
CA ILE A 219 -27.50 22.77 27.19
C ILE A 219 -26.27 23.65 27.43
N SER A 220 -25.13 23.23 26.98
CA SER A 220 -23.86 23.92 27.22
C SER A 220 -23.53 25.02 26.21
N GLU A 221 -24.01 24.89 24.96
CA GLU A 221 -23.75 25.83 23.88
C GLU A 221 -25.07 26.29 23.23
N PRO A 222 -25.51 27.56 23.41
CA PRO A 222 -26.74 28.07 22.80
C PRO A 222 -26.72 27.93 21.26
N ASN A 223 -27.84 27.53 20.67
CA ASN A 223 -28.00 27.28 19.24
C ASN A 223 -27.22 26.13 18.66
N TYR A 224 -26.63 25.25 19.50
CA TYR A 224 -26.01 23.99 19.07
C TYR A 224 -26.93 22.82 19.42
N MET A 225 -26.84 21.76 18.60
CA MET A 225 -27.60 20.53 18.82
C MET A 225 -26.64 19.35 18.86
N THR A 226 -26.86 18.44 19.77
CA THR A 226 -26.29 17.11 19.79
C THR A 226 -27.06 16.24 18.81
N VAL A 227 -26.31 15.52 17.96
CA VAL A 227 -26.84 14.57 16.98
C VAL A 227 -26.55 13.16 17.48
N ASP A 228 -27.58 12.43 17.88
CA ASP A 228 -27.50 11.06 18.33
C ASP A 228 -27.89 10.10 17.20
N ILE A 229 -26.95 9.29 16.77
CA ILE A 229 -27.10 8.29 15.72
C ILE A 229 -27.15 6.91 16.37
N VAL A 230 -28.32 6.30 16.38
CA VAL A 230 -28.53 4.96 16.94
C VAL A 230 -28.77 3.96 15.82
N VAL A 231 -27.93 2.94 15.75
CA VAL A 231 -28.01 1.89 14.74
C VAL A 231 -28.30 0.55 15.38
N ASN A 232 -29.45 -0.02 15.07
CA ASN A 232 -29.75 -1.41 15.36
C ASN A 232 -29.53 -2.23 14.08
N ARG A 233 -28.45 -3.00 14.03
CA ARG A 233 -28.01 -3.67 12.79
C ARG A 233 -28.82 -4.90 12.44
N HIS A 234 -29.45 -5.54 13.43
CA HIS A 234 -30.00 -6.90 13.28
C HIS A 234 -28.94 -7.90 12.76
N ASP A 235 -29.35 -9.03 12.26
CA ASP A 235 -28.46 -10.05 11.73
C ASP A 235 -28.15 -9.88 10.26
N LYS A 236 -27.00 -10.40 9.83
CA LYS A 236 -26.64 -10.46 8.42
C LYS A 236 -27.49 -11.46 7.68
N ILE A 237 -28.05 -11.04 6.57
CA ILE A 237 -28.69 -12.00 5.65
C ILE A 237 -27.63 -12.74 4.83
N LYS A 238 -27.74 -14.07 4.76
CA LYS A 238 -26.83 -14.96 4.02
C LYS A 238 -27.60 -15.72 2.94
N VAL A 239 -26.91 -16.00 1.83
CA VAL A 239 -27.49 -16.82 0.77
C VAL A 239 -27.49 -18.29 1.22
N HIS A 240 -28.65 -18.92 1.25
CA HIS A 240 -28.80 -20.35 1.53
C HIS A 240 -28.54 -21.18 0.28
N LYS A 241 -29.33 -20.98 -0.77
CA LYS A 241 -29.16 -21.67 -2.07
C LYS A 241 -29.48 -20.73 -3.23
N ILE A 242 -28.90 -21.04 -4.40
CA ILE A 242 -29.18 -20.38 -5.67
C ILE A 242 -29.73 -21.43 -6.63
N TYR A 243 -30.92 -21.21 -7.12
CA TYR A 243 -31.61 -22.07 -8.08
C TYR A 243 -31.61 -21.38 -9.43
N ILE A 244 -31.19 -22.11 -10.46
CA ILE A 244 -31.10 -21.60 -11.82
C ILE A 244 -31.97 -22.47 -12.70
N SER A 245 -32.77 -21.84 -13.54
CA SER A 245 -33.62 -22.49 -14.54
C SER A 245 -33.39 -21.88 -15.92
N GLY A 246 -33.81 -22.64 -16.96
CA GLY A 246 -33.69 -22.21 -18.35
C GLY A 246 -32.30 -22.46 -18.98
N ASN A 247 -31.27 -22.73 -18.15
CA ASN A 247 -29.92 -22.98 -18.61
C ASN A 247 -29.73 -24.39 -19.17
N LYS A 248 -29.28 -24.50 -20.43
CA LYS A 248 -28.94 -25.75 -21.10
C LYS A 248 -27.48 -25.83 -21.51
N ALA A 249 -26.92 -24.70 -21.99
CA ALA A 249 -25.56 -24.59 -22.48
C ALA A 249 -24.53 -24.40 -21.36
N LEU A 250 -24.88 -23.63 -20.34
CA LEU A 250 -24.02 -23.46 -19.15
C LEU A 250 -24.60 -24.26 -17.98
N SER A 251 -23.77 -25.06 -17.35
CA SER A 251 -24.16 -25.73 -16.09
C SER A 251 -24.32 -24.73 -14.95
N ASP A 252 -25.17 -25.06 -13.98
CA ASP A 252 -25.36 -24.27 -12.74
C ASP A 252 -24.05 -23.88 -12.09
N GLY A 253 -23.09 -24.81 -12.06
CA GLY A 253 -21.77 -24.56 -11.48
C GLY A 253 -20.98 -23.46 -12.17
N LYS A 254 -21.08 -23.35 -13.51
CA LYS A 254 -20.46 -22.27 -14.31
C LYS A 254 -21.14 -20.94 -14.07
N ILE A 255 -22.47 -20.91 -14.01
CA ILE A 255 -23.27 -19.71 -13.74
C ILE A 255 -23.02 -19.21 -12.32
N LYS A 256 -23.09 -20.09 -11.31
CA LYS A 256 -22.73 -19.76 -9.92
C LYS A 256 -21.27 -19.32 -9.79
N GLY A 257 -20.38 -19.85 -10.63
CA GLY A 257 -18.98 -19.42 -10.72
C GLY A 257 -18.78 -18.01 -11.30
N ALA A 258 -19.70 -17.56 -12.16
CA ALA A 258 -19.72 -16.20 -12.68
C ALA A 258 -20.17 -15.19 -11.61
N MET A 259 -21.03 -15.61 -10.68
CA MET A 259 -21.47 -14.82 -9.54
C MET A 259 -20.33 -14.73 -8.51
N LYS A 260 -19.59 -13.63 -8.51
CA LYS A 260 -18.38 -13.48 -7.69
C LYS A 260 -18.68 -13.06 -6.25
N LYS A 261 -19.77 -12.32 -6.05
CA LYS A 261 -20.10 -11.69 -4.76
C LYS A 261 -21.23 -12.41 -4.02
N THR A 262 -22.17 -13.01 -4.73
CA THR A 262 -23.32 -13.75 -4.17
C THR A 262 -23.01 -15.25 -4.16
N ASN A 263 -22.67 -15.81 -3.00
CA ASN A 263 -22.24 -17.21 -2.90
C ASN A 263 -23.03 -17.98 -1.85
N GLU A 264 -23.34 -19.25 -2.13
CA GLU A 264 -24.05 -20.16 -1.22
C GLU A 264 -23.29 -20.43 0.08
N ASN A 265 -24.02 -20.48 1.19
CA ASN A 265 -23.48 -20.87 2.49
C ASN A 265 -23.45 -22.40 2.61
N GLY A 266 -22.32 -22.95 3.10
CA GLY A 266 -22.19 -24.40 3.35
C GLY A 266 -21.39 -25.16 2.29
N ASN A 267 -20.99 -24.54 1.18
CA ASN A 267 -20.10 -25.14 0.20
C ASN A 267 -18.63 -24.95 0.62
N ILE A 268 -17.87 -26.07 0.72
CA ILE A 268 -16.44 -26.06 1.09
C ILE A 268 -15.60 -25.24 0.10
N LEU A 269 -15.95 -25.25 -1.17
CA LEU A 269 -15.27 -24.45 -2.21
C LEU A 269 -15.45 -22.93 -2.03
N ASN A 270 -16.42 -22.52 -1.22
CA ASN A 270 -16.70 -21.13 -0.89
C ASN A 270 -16.15 -20.70 0.49
N LEU A 271 -15.24 -21.46 1.10
CA LEU A 271 -14.76 -21.21 2.46
C LEU A 271 -14.26 -19.77 2.67
N PHE A 272 -13.58 -19.22 1.68
CA PHE A 272 -13.02 -17.86 1.72
C PHE A 272 -13.84 -16.82 0.96
N LYS A 273 -14.99 -17.19 0.36
CA LYS A 273 -15.84 -16.27 -0.37
C LYS A 273 -16.88 -15.60 0.53
N GLN A 274 -17.32 -14.41 0.10
CA GLN A 274 -18.40 -13.69 0.77
C GLN A 274 -19.72 -14.47 0.67
N LYS A 275 -20.40 -14.64 1.80
CA LYS A 275 -21.67 -15.40 1.90
C LYS A 275 -22.87 -14.52 2.29
N LYS A 276 -22.64 -13.22 2.52
CA LYS A 276 -23.69 -12.26 2.83
C LYS A 276 -24.45 -11.91 1.54
N PHE A 277 -25.74 -11.70 1.65
CA PHE A 277 -26.54 -11.14 0.57
C PHE A 277 -26.48 -9.60 0.63
N VAL A 278 -26.18 -8.98 -0.49
CA VAL A 278 -26.18 -7.53 -0.69
C VAL A 278 -26.83 -7.28 -2.04
N GLU A 279 -27.90 -6.51 -2.07
CA GLU A 279 -28.69 -6.29 -3.28
C GLU A 279 -27.87 -5.72 -4.45
N SER A 280 -27.05 -4.71 -4.21
CA SER A 280 -26.19 -4.14 -5.26
C SER A 280 -25.16 -5.14 -5.81
N ASP A 281 -24.60 -6.00 -4.93
CA ASP A 281 -23.67 -7.06 -5.31
C ASP A 281 -24.38 -8.13 -6.16
N TYR A 282 -25.64 -8.41 -5.83
CA TYR A 282 -26.48 -9.35 -6.56
C TYR A 282 -26.81 -8.85 -7.96
N GLN A 283 -27.20 -7.59 -8.10
CA GLN A 283 -27.45 -6.98 -9.41
C GLN A 283 -26.21 -6.98 -10.31
N ASP A 284 -25.01 -6.72 -9.73
CA ASP A 284 -23.75 -6.88 -10.43
C ASP A 284 -23.52 -8.33 -10.90
N ASP A 285 -23.89 -9.31 -10.08
CA ASP A 285 -23.72 -10.73 -10.39
C ASP A 285 -24.71 -11.19 -11.46
N LEU A 286 -25.93 -10.66 -11.52
CA LEU A 286 -26.86 -10.90 -12.66
C LEU A 286 -26.24 -10.42 -13.99
N ASN A 287 -25.65 -9.22 -13.99
CA ASN A 287 -24.96 -8.71 -15.18
C ASN A 287 -23.76 -9.62 -15.58
N ARG A 288 -23.05 -10.17 -14.61
CA ARG A 288 -21.94 -11.11 -14.86
C ARG A 288 -22.42 -12.45 -15.43
N ILE A 289 -23.63 -12.90 -15.08
CA ILE A 289 -24.23 -14.09 -15.70
C ILE A 289 -24.44 -13.83 -17.20
N ILE A 290 -25.05 -12.71 -17.58
CA ILE A 290 -25.26 -12.34 -18.98
C ILE A 290 -23.91 -12.21 -19.69
N GLN A 291 -22.94 -11.55 -19.06
CA GLN A 291 -21.58 -11.44 -19.61
C GLN A 291 -20.93 -12.84 -19.87
N ALA A 292 -21.14 -13.80 -18.96
CA ALA A 292 -20.61 -15.16 -19.12
C ALA A 292 -21.23 -15.93 -20.31
N TYR A 293 -22.48 -15.64 -20.64
CA TYR A 293 -23.14 -16.14 -21.83
C TYR A 293 -22.60 -15.42 -23.10
N ASN A 294 -22.51 -14.08 -23.06
CA ASN A 294 -22.00 -13.30 -24.19
C ASN A 294 -20.54 -13.66 -24.53
N GLU A 295 -19.71 -14.01 -23.57
CA GLU A 295 -18.35 -14.51 -23.78
C GLU A 295 -18.29 -15.83 -24.58
N ARG A 296 -19.42 -16.54 -24.67
CA ARG A 296 -19.56 -17.84 -25.37
C ARG A 296 -20.44 -17.76 -26.64
N GLY A 297 -20.74 -16.53 -27.04
CA GLY A 297 -21.50 -16.29 -28.24
C GLY A 297 -23.04 -16.20 -28.09
N TYR A 298 -23.54 -16.38 -26.90
CA TYR A 298 -24.97 -16.23 -26.61
C TYR A 298 -25.31 -14.74 -26.42
N ARG A 299 -25.36 -14.02 -27.55
CA ARG A 299 -25.54 -12.56 -27.58
C ARG A 299 -26.87 -12.12 -26.98
N ASP A 300 -27.95 -12.85 -27.24
CA ASP A 300 -29.30 -12.51 -26.84
C ASP A 300 -29.70 -13.09 -25.48
N ALA A 301 -28.72 -13.64 -24.74
CA ALA A 301 -28.95 -14.16 -23.40
C ALA A 301 -29.49 -13.06 -22.47
N LYS A 302 -30.58 -13.38 -21.76
CA LYS A 302 -31.20 -12.46 -20.82
C LYS A 302 -31.75 -13.21 -19.61
N ILE A 303 -31.91 -12.49 -18.50
CA ILE A 303 -32.61 -12.95 -17.33
C ILE A 303 -34.09 -12.63 -17.52
N LEU A 304 -34.94 -13.69 -17.55
CA LEU A 304 -36.38 -13.53 -17.68
C LEU A 304 -37.02 -13.06 -16.38
N SER A 305 -36.57 -13.66 -15.28
CA SER A 305 -37.03 -13.28 -13.96
C SER A 305 -35.96 -13.64 -12.92
N ASP A 306 -35.94 -12.88 -11.85
CA ASP A 306 -35.18 -13.19 -10.66
C ASP A 306 -36.03 -12.93 -9.42
N SER A 307 -35.81 -13.70 -8.36
CA SER A 307 -36.48 -13.48 -7.10
C SER A 307 -35.62 -13.92 -5.92
N VAL A 308 -35.73 -13.16 -4.82
CA VAL A 308 -35.04 -13.43 -3.57
C VAL A 308 -36.10 -13.74 -2.53
N VAL A 309 -36.15 -14.96 -2.06
CA VAL A 309 -37.19 -15.46 -1.13
C VAL A 309 -36.57 -15.71 0.25
N PRO A 310 -37.15 -15.19 1.34
CA PRO A 310 -36.69 -15.49 2.69
C PRO A 310 -36.70 -16.99 3.00
N TYR A 311 -35.61 -17.49 3.59
CA TYR A 311 -35.47 -18.85 4.09
C TYR A 311 -35.06 -18.86 5.57
N GLY A 312 -36.06 -19.06 6.47
CA GLY A 312 -35.85 -18.89 7.91
C GLY A 312 -35.59 -17.45 8.33
N GLU A 313 -34.93 -17.26 9.47
CA GLU A 313 -34.80 -15.91 10.06
C GLU A 313 -33.74 -15.00 9.35
N ASN A 314 -32.61 -15.58 8.89
CA ASN A 314 -31.46 -14.79 8.44
C ASN A 314 -30.82 -15.34 7.15
N ARG A 315 -31.63 -15.98 6.30
CA ARG A 315 -31.18 -16.54 5.02
C ARG A 315 -32.15 -16.21 3.91
N VAL A 316 -31.65 -16.30 2.68
CA VAL A 316 -32.46 -16.16 1.47
C VAL A 316 -32.14 -17.26 0.48
N ASP A 317 -33.15 -17.70 -0.25
CA ASP A 317 -33.00 -18.49 -1.48
C ASP A 317 -33.15 -17.54 -2.68
N VAL A 318 -32.28 -17.74 -3.67
CA VAL A 318 -32.24 -16.93 -4.88
C VAL A 318 -32.67 -17.79 -6.06
N TYR A 319 -33.62 -17.33 -6.83
CA TYR A 319 -34.14 -17.99 -8.03
C TYR A 319 -33.83 -17.13 -9.23
N ILE A 320 -33.23 -17.70 -10.27
CA ILE A 320 -32.84 -17.00 -11.50
C ILE A 320 -33.31 -17.82 -12.67
N ASP A 321 -34.13 -17.22 -13.54
CA ASP A 321 -34.58 -17.84 -14.76
C ASP A 321 -33.92 -17.18 -15.96
N VAL A 322 -33.22 -17.99 -16.79
CA VAL A 322 -32.38 -17.50 -17.88
C VAL A 322 -32.90 -18.00 -19.21
N GLU A 323 -32.96 -17.09 -20.18
CA GLU A 323 -33.15 -17.45 -21.60
C GLU A 323 -31.82 -17.28 -22.32
N GLU A 324 -31.23 -18.39 -22.82
CA GLU A 324 -29.88 -18.40 -23.37
C GLU A 324 -29.77 -17.81 -24.78
N GLY A 325 -30.78 -18.00 -25.59
CA GLY A 325 -30.73 -17.69 -27.03
C GLY A 325 -29.85 -18.64 -27.84
N ASP A 326 -29.47 -18.24 -29.04
CA ASP A 326 -28.61 -19.00 -29.93
C ASP A 326 -27.16 -18.51 -29.90
N VAL A 327 -26.21 -19.35 -30.35
CA VAL A 327 -24.79 -18.99 -30.47
C VAL A 327 -24.57 -18.24 -31.76
N TYR A 328 -24.04 -17.03 -31.68
CA TYR A 328 -23.73 -16.20 -32.84
C TYR A 328 -22.27 -16.38 -33.28
N HIS A 329 -22.07 -16.39 -34.60
CA HIS A 329 -20.76 -16.45 -35.24
C HIS A 329 -20.51 -15.18 -36.06
N ILE A 330 -19.25 -14.77 -36.15
CA ILE A 330 -18.85 -13.68 -37.02
C ILE A 330 -18.89 -14.18 -38.46
N ARG A 331 -19.68 -13.55 -39.34
CA ARG A 331 -19.75 -13.89 -40.76
C ARG A 331 -18.76 -13.08 -41.58
N ASN A 332 -18.67 -11.77 -41.32
CA ASN A 332 -17.79 -10.85 -41.98
C ASN A 332 -17.29 -9.75 -41.04
N ILE A 333 -16.07 -9.24 -41.31
CA ILE A 333 -15.50 -8.07 -40.63
C ILE A 333 -15.08 -7.08 -41.69
N GLU A 334 -15.74 -5.93 -41.75
CA GLU A 334 -15.45 -4.86 -42.69
C GLU A 334 -14.83 -3.67 -41.95
N TRP A 335 -13.68 -3.20 -42.42
CA TRP A 335 -13.00 -2.03 -41.92
C TRP A 335 -13.30 -0.81 -42.75
N VAL A 336 -13.73 0.28 -42.14
CA VAL A 336 -14.14 1.52 -42.82
C VAL A 336 -13.46 2.71 -42.13
N GLY A 337 -12.76 3.54 -42.93
CA GLY A 337 -12.13 4.78 -42.46
C GLY A 337 -10.68 4.65 -42.10
N ASN A 338 -10.05 3.49 -42.27
CA ASN A 338 -8.62 3.29 -42.02
C ASN A 338 -7.80 3.74 -43.25
N THR A 339 -7.11 4.88 -43.11
CA THR A 339 -6.25 5.43 -44.17
C THR A 339 -4.76 5.36 -43.78
N VAL A 340 -4.43 5.26 -42.52
CA VAL A 340 -3.06 5.27 -41.99
C VAL A 340 -2.47 3.87 -41.94
N TYR A 341 -3.24 2.89 -41.52
CA TYR A 341 -2.80 1.49 -41.43
C TYR A 341 -3.59 0.58 -42.34
N PRO A 342 -2.92 -0.39 -42.99
CA PRO A 342 -3.61 -1.35 -43.89
C PRO A 342 -4.54 -2.25 -43.08
N THR A 343 -5.62 -2.67 -43.73
CA THR A 343 -6.67 -3.53 -43.15
C THR A 343 -6.09 -4.82 -42.59
N GLU A 344 -5.10 -5.42 -43.25
CA GLU A 344 -4.48 -6.66 -42.84
C GLU A 344 -3.81 -6.51 -41.44
N ALA A 345 -3.10 -5.41 -41.24
CA ALA A 345 -2.42 -5.16 -39.95
C ALA A 345 -3.43 -4.95 -38.81
N LEU A 346 -4.55 -4.27 -39.08
CA LEU A 346 -5.62 -4.07 -38.10
C LEU A 346 -6.36 -5.38 -37.80
N GLN A 347 -6.55 -6.20 -38.81
CA GLN A 347 -7.19 -7.51 -38.69
C GLN A 347 -6.33 -8.48 -37.87
N ASP A 348 -5.01 -8.49 -38.09
CA ASP A 348 -4.06 -9.29 -37.31
C ASP A 348 -4.05 -8.88 -35.82
N LEU A 349 -4.10 -7.58 -35.55
CA LEU A 349 -4.20 -7.07 -34.18
C LEU A 349 -5.54 -7.41 -33.53
N LEU A 350 -6.65 -7.34 -34.30
CA LEU A 350 -7.96 -7.72 -33.75
C LEU A 350 -8.01 -9.18 -33.33
N ALA A 351 -7.28 -10.06 -34.04
CA ALA A 351 -7.18 -11.49 -33.76
C ALA A 351 -8.52 -12.21 -33.63
N MET A 352 -9.51 -11.78 -34.44
CA MET A 352 -10.83 -12.40 -34.58
C MET A 352 -11.11 -12.56 -36.08
N ASN A 353 -11.62 -13.71 -36.50
CA ASN A 353 -11.80 -14.04 -37.91
C ASN A 353 -13.25 -14.40 -38.24
N PRO A 354 -13.67 -14.28 -39.51
CA PRO A 354 -14.91 -14.89 -39.97
C PRO A 354 -14.98 -16.38 -39.60
N GLY A 355 -16.11 -16.81 -39.03
CA GLY A 355 -16.33 -18.16 -38.50
C GLY A 355 -16.10 -18.30 -37.00
N ASP A 356 -15.40 -17.34 -36.35
CA ASP A 356 -15.24 -17.35 -34.91
C ASP A 356 -16.58 -17.14 -34.20
N VAL A 357 -16.71 -17.71 -33.02
CA VAL A 357 -17.83 -17.41 -32.09
C VAL A 357 -17.76 -15.93 -31.67
N TYR A 358 -18.88 -15.22 -31.82
CA TYR A 358 -18.97 -13.82 -31.43
C TYR A 358 -18.80 -13.67 -29.93
N ASN A 359 -17.76 -12.97 -29.52
CA ASN A 359 -17.45 -12.69 -28.13
C ASN A 359 -17.24 -11.19 -27.95
N GLN A 360 -18.30 -10.52 -27.46
CA GLN A 360 -18.31 -9.06 -27.29
C GLN A 360 -17.19 -8.58 -26.36
N LYS A 361 -16.92 -9.30 -25.29
CA LYS A 361 -15.86 -8.93 -24.34
C LYS A 361 -14.47 -9.05 -24.96
N ARG A 362 -14.23 -10.12 -25.74
CA ARG A 362 -12.96 -10.28 -26.47
C ARG A 362 -12.80 -9.16 -27.50
N LEU A 363 -13.86 -8.82 -28.20
CA LEU A 363 -13.88 -7.72 -29.16
C LEU A 363 -13.48 -6.39 -28.49
N GLU A 364 -14.12 -6.03 -27.37
CA GLU A 364 -13.80 -4.81 -26.64
C GLU A 364 -12.37 -4.79 -26.11
N LYS A 365 -11.87 -5.91 -25.58
CA LYS A 365 -10.48 -6.05 -25.17
C LYS A 365 -9.50 -5.82 -26.30
N ARG A 366 -9.72 -6.47 -27.45
CA ARG A 366 -8.83 -6.34 -28.62
C ARG A 366 -8.89 -4.96 -29.25
N ILE A 367 -9.99 -4.24 -29.10
CA ILE A 367 -10.12 -2.86 -29.55
C ILE A 367 -9.41 -1.88 -28.61
N ARG A 368 -9.56 -2.01 -27.26
CA ARG A 368 -9.23 -0.92 -26.31
C ARG A 368 -8.36 -1.29 -25.12
N GLU A 369 -8.48 -2.54 -24.59
CA GLU A 369 -7.94 -2.85 -23.27
C GLU A 369 -6.58 -3.55 -23.32
N ASP A 370 -6.36 -4.43 -24.28
CA ASP A 370 -5.11 -5.19 -24.38
C ASP A 370 -3.92 -4.26 -24.69
N ASP A 371 -2.73 -4.63 -24.24
CA ASP A 371 -1.51 -3.84 -24.49
C ASP A 371 -1.26 -3.64 -25.99
N ASP A 372 -1.61 -4.63 -26.82
CA ASP A 372 -1.55 -4.62 -28.28
C ASP A 372 -2.90 -4.35 -28.94
N ALA A 373 -3.83 -3.68 -28.26
CA ALA A 373 -5.13 -3.31 -28.78
C ALA A 373 -5.01 -2.38 -30.01
N VAL A 374 -5.96 -2.52 -30.94
CA VAL A 374 -6.00 -1.69 -32.17
C VAL A 374 -5.93 -0.19 -31.84
N SER A 375 -6.66 0.28 -30.83
CA SER A 375 -6.61 1.69 -30.41
C SER A 375 -5.23 2.13 -29.93
N ASN A 376 -4.46 1.24 -29.31
CA ASN A 376 -3.12 1.58 -28.83
C ASN A 376 -2.12 1.79 -29.98
N LEU A 377 -2.28 1.07 -31.11
CA LEU A 377 -1.46 1.31 -32.31
C LEU A 377 -1.57 2.78 -32.77
N TYR A 378 -2.78 3.32 -32.79
CA TYR A 378 -3.01 4.70 -33.18
C TYR A 378 -2.58 5.69 -32.09
N MET A 379 -3.02 5.46 -30.85
CA MET A 379 -2.75 6.38 -29.73
C MET A 379 -1.26 6.48 -29.36
N ASN A 380 -0.47 5.45 -29.63
CA ASN A 380 0.98 5.48 -29.39
C ASN A 380 1.74 6.23 -30.51
N ASN A 381 1.07 6.51 -31.63
CA ASN A 381 1.62 7.23 -32.76
C ASN A 381 1.00 8.63 -32.95
N GLY A 382 0.46 9.23 -31.92
CA GLY A 382 -0.01 10.61 -31.91
C GLY A 382 -1.50 10.79 -32.18
N TYR A 383 -2.25 9.77 -32.56
CA TYR A 383 -3.66 9.88 -32.92
C TYR A 383 -4.56 9.91 -31.69
N LEU A 384 -4.48 11.00 -30.93
CA LEU A 384 -5.26 11.18 -29.70
C LEU A 384 -6.78 11.16 -29.95
N PHE A 385 -7.21 11.69 -31.07
CA PHE A 385 -8.63 11.80 -31.45
C PHE A 385 -9.17 10.53 -32.12
N PHE A 386 -8.36 9.48 -32.19
CA PHE A 386 -8.75 8.19 -32.74
C PHE A 386 -9.98 7.63 -32.03
N ASN A 387 -10.95 7.18 -32.80
CA ASN A 387 -12.10 6.45 -32.28
C ASN A 387 -12.43 5.27 -33.20
N LEU A 388 -12.65 4.11 -32.59
CA LEU A 388 -13.07 2.89 -33.25
C LEU A 388 -14.38 2.40 -32.63
N VAL A 389 -15.43 2.32 -33.48
CA VAL A 389 -16.76 1.86 -33.05
C VAL A 389 -17.11 0.59 -33.86
N PRO A 390 -17.22 -0.55 -33.19
CA PRO A 390 -17.75 -1.76 -33.82
C PRO A 390 -19.27 -1.62 -33.94
N ILE A 391 -19.79 -1.83 -35.14
CA ILE A 391 -21.21 -1.78 -35.48
C ILE A 391 -21.64 -3.16 -35.97
N GLU A 392 -22.63 -3.74 -35.29
CA GLU A 392 -23.24 -4.99 -35.68
C GLU A 392 -24.23 -4.72 -36.83
N ARG A 393 -23.93 -5.28 -37.96
CA ARG A 393 -24.83 -5.22 -39.16
C ARG A 393 -25.38 -6.61 -39.45
N ASN A 394 -26.51 -6.64 -40.18
CA ASN A 394 -27.08 -7.87 -40.70
C ASN A 394 -27.09 -9.05 -39.73
N VAL A 395 -27.57 -8.83 -38.52
CA VAL A 395 -27.80 -9.91 -37.54
C VAL A 395 -28.93 -10.78 -38.05
N ARG A 396 -28.59 -11.97 -38.56
CA ARG A 396 -29.57 -12.92 -39.16
C ARG A 396 -29.22 -14.35 -38.78
N ASN A 397 -30.22 -15.08 -38.36
CA ASN A 397 -30.08 -16.44 -37.83
C ASN A 397 -29.04 -16.47 -36.67
N ASP A 398 -27.91 -17.13 -36.86
CA ASP A 398 -26.81 -17.28 -35.95
C ASP A 398 -25.54 -16.52 -36.35
N SER A 399 -25.67 -15.51 -37.24
CA SER A 399 -24.51 -14.84 -37.84
C SER A 399 -24.58 -13.33 -37.75
N ILE A 400 -23.42 -12.68 -37.56
CA ILE A 400 -23.27 -11.24 -37.43
C ILE A 400 -22.20 -10.73 -38.41
N ASP A 401 -22.50 -9.65 -39.13
CA ASP A 401 -21.52 -8.85 -39.84
C ASP A 401 -21.07 -7.71 -38.93
N LEU A 402 -19.76 -7.56 -38.74
CA LEU A 402 -19.17 -6.49 -37.98
C LEU A 402 -18.58 -5.42 -38.91
N GLU A 403 -19.02 -4.17 -38.76
CA GLU A 403 -18.38 -3.02 -39.39
C GLU A 403 -17.52 -2.30 -38.34
N MET A 404 -16.20 -2.30 -38.57
CA MET A 404 -15.21 -1.64 -37.72
C MET A 404 -15.02 -0.21 -38.25
N ARG A 405 -15.81 0.73 -37.72
CA ARG A 405 -15.78 2.13 -38.17
C ARG A 405 -14.73 2.90 -37.45
N ILE A 406 -13.73 3.38 -38.18
CA ILE A 406 -12.60 4.16 -37.68
C ILE A 406 -12.78 5.64 -38.04
N MET A 407 -12.50 6.47 -37.04
CA MET A 407 -12.22 7.91 -37.20
C MET A 407 -10.81 8.13 -36.70
N GLU A 408 -9.84 8.33 -37.59
CA GLU A 408 -8.42 8.43 -37.23
C GLU A 408 -8.07 9.76 -36.56
N GLY A 409 -8.63 10.86 -37.02
CA GLY A 409 -8.34 12.20 -36.60
C GLY A 409 -6.91 12.66 -36.92
N PRO A 410 -6.52 13.91 -36.57
CA PRO A 410 -5.16 14.39 -36.75
C PRO A 410 -4.24 13.86 -35.66
N GLN A 411 -2.92 13.85 -35.95
CA GLN A 411 -1.89 13.63 -34.94
C GLN A 411 -1.78 14.85 -34.01
N ALA A 412 -1.75 14.61 -32.72
CA ALA A 412 -1.54 15.62 -31.69
C ALA A 412 -0.10 15.60 -31.19
N ARG A 413 0.48 16.81 -31.00
CA ARG A 413 1.77 17.00 -30.32
C ARG A 413 1.54 17.56 -28.94
N ILE A 414 2.40 17.16 -28.01
CA ILE A 414 2.36 17.66 -26.63
C ILE A 414 2.83 19.11 -26.63
N ASN A 415 1.96 20.05 -26.21
CA ASN A 415 2.30 21.47 -26.04
C ASN A 415 3.01 21.66 -24.71
N GLN A 416 2.38 21.32 -23.62
CA GLN A 416 2.96 21.47 -22.28
C GLN A 416 2.53 20.35 -21.34
N VAL A 417 3.34 20.16 -20.27
CA VAL A 417 3.04 19.22 -19.19
C VAL A 417 2.89 20.02 -17.90
N ILE A 418 1.69 19.97 -17.33
CA ILE A 418 1.30 20.71 -16.11
C ILE A 418 1.24 19.71 -14.95
N ILE A 419 1.90 20.03 -13.84
CA ILE A 419 1.96 19.18 -12.64
C ILE A 419 1.36 19.96 -11.47
N ASN A 420 0.28 19.46 -10.90
CA ASN A 420 -0.40 20.03 -9.74
C ASN A 420 -0.31 19.08 -8.53
N GLY A 421 -0.42 19.63 -7.31
CA GLY A 421 -0.52 18.85 -6.06
C GLY A 421 0.82 18.30 -5.56
N ASN A 422 1.94 18.84 -6.05
CA ASN A 422 3.27 18.51 -5.58
C ASN A 422 3.73 19.53 -4.52
N ASP A 423 3.50 19.25 -3.25
CA ASP A 423 3.83 20.15 -2.15
C ASP A 423 5.18 19.85 -1.48
N ARG A 424 5.75 18.66 -1.70
CA ARG A 424 6.88 18.14 -0.94
C ARG A 424 8.18 17.96 -1.72
N LEU A 425 8.09 17.64 -3.01
CA LEU A 425 9.25 17.42 -3.89
C LEU A 425 9.56 18.68 -4.69
N TYR A 426 10.80 18.82 -5.10
CA TYR A 426 11.12 19.74 -6.18
C TYR A 426 10.53 19.24 -7.50
N GLU A 427 9.94 20.11 -8.28
CA GLU A 427 9.27 19.74 -9.54
C GLU A 427 10.18 18.97 -10.51
N ARG A 428 11.49 19.29 -10.52
CA ARG A 428 12.50 18.57 -11.30
C ARG A 428 12.53 17.06 -10.99
N VAL A 429 12.17 16.65 -9.78
CA VAL A 429 12.17 15.25 -9.36
C VAL A 429 11.05 14.48 -10.04
N ILE A 430 9.92 15.13 -10.29
CA ILE A 430 8.79 14.51 -11.02
C ILE A 430 9.07 14.55 -12.52
N ARG A 431 9.48 15.73 -13.04
CA ARG A 431 9.69 15.91 -14.48
C ARG A 431 10.72 14.94 -15.07
N ARG A 432 11.73 14.53 -14.31
CA ARG A 432 12.74 13.56 -14.77
C ARG A 432 12.19 12.15 -14.93
N GLU A 433 11.09 11.81 -14.24
CA GLU A 433 10.42 10.51 -14.35
C GLU A 433 9.43 10.46 -15.53
N LEU A 434 9.10 11.61 -16.13
CA LEU A 434 8.19 11.70 -17.25
C LEU A 434 8.83 11.22 -18.55
N ARG A 435 8.09 10.38 -19.28
CA ARG A 435 8.43 9.98 -20.63
C ARG A 435 7.83 10.93 -21.66
N VAL A 436 6.72 11.57 -21.32
CA VAL A 436 6.05 12.57 -22.16
C VAL A 436 6.74 13.91 -22.03
N LYS A 437 7.10 14.53 -23.17
CA LYS A 437 7.80 15.82 -23.21
C LYS A 437 7.16 16.78 -24.19
N PRO A 438 7.17 18.08 -23.93
CA PRO A 438 6.72 19.08 -24.89
C PRO A 438 7.41 18.96 -26.25
N GLY A 439 6.63 19.07 -27.33
CA GLY A 439 7.08 18.95 -28.70
C GLY A 439 7.09 17.53 -29.29
N GLU A 440 7.04 16.48 -28.47
CA GLU A 440 6.92 15.09 -28.92
C GLU A 440 5.49 14.77 -29.34
N LEU A 441 5.31 13.73 -30.16
CA LEU A 441 3.99 13.21 -30.46
C LEU A 441 3.34 12.62 -29.20
N PHE A 442 2.03 12.72 -29.11
CA PHE A 442 1.28 12.06 -28.04
C PHE A 442 1.48 10.54 -28.12
N SER A 443 1.74 9.91 -27.01
CA SER A 443 1.83 8.46 -26.86
C SER A 443 1.10 8.03 -25.58
N LYS A 444 0.07 7.20 -25.74
CA LYS A 444 -0.66 6.61 -24.59
C LYS A 444 0.25 5.72 -23.75
N GLU A 445 1.14 4.97 -24.40
CA GLU A 445 2.09 4.09 -23.72
C GLU A 445 3.04 4.92 -22.83
N ASP A 446 3.63 6.00 -23.37
CA ASP A 446 4.54 6.86 -22.61
C ASP A 446 3.82 7.62 -21.50
N LEU A 447 2.55 8.00 -21.71
CA LEU A 447 1.72 8.61 -20.67
C LEU A 447 1.46 7.65 -19.53
N MET A 448 1.02 6.42 -19.83
CA MET A 448 0.77 5.38 -18.82
C MET A 448 2.05 4.93 -18.12
N ARG A 449 3.16 4.93 -18.84
CA ARG A 449 4.47 4.64 -18.28
C ARG A 449 4.91 5.74 -17.32
N SER A 450 4.74 7.02 -17.69
CA SER A 450 5.00 8.16 -16.82
C SER A 450 4.19 8.06 -15.52
N ALA A 451 2.92 7.70 -15.62
CA ALA A 451 2.05 7.46 -14.47
C ALA A 451 2.61 6.37 -13.53
N ARG A 452 3.03 5.24 -14.11
CA ARG A 452 3.61 4.14 -13.33
C ARG A 452 4.95 4.51 -12.69
N GLU A 453 5.82 5.24 -13.41
CA GLU A 453 7.10 5.69 -12.88
C GLU A 453 6.90 6.69 -11.73
N ILE A 454 5.96 7.64 -11.84
CA ILE A 454 5.59 8.54 -10.73
C ILE A 454 5.04 7.74 -9.53
N ALA A 455 4.13 6.80 -9.75
CA ALA A 455 3.57 5.96 -8.70
C ALA A 455 4.66 5.11 -8.00
N ALA A 456 5.61 4.58 -8.77
CA ALA A 456 6.72 3.77 -8.26
C ALA A 456 7.67 4.54 -7.36
N THR A 457 7.74 5.88 -7.47
CA THR A 457 8.51 6.71 -6.53
C THR A 457 7.98 6.62 -5.09
N GLY A 458 6.69 6.28 -4.91
CA GLY A 458 6.03 6.16 -3.62
C GLY A 458 5.69 7.48 -2.94
N HIS A 459 5.98 8.64 -3.57
CA HIS A 459 5.73 9.96 -3.01
C HIS A 459 4.31 10.48 -3.24
N PHE A 460 3.53 9.79 -4.08
CA PHE A 460 2.18 10.16 -4.43
C PHE A 460 1.20 9.01 -4.16
N ASN A 461 -0.05 9.36 -3.92
CA ASN A 461 -1.13 8.39 -3.76
C ASN A 461 -1.59 7.90 -5.15
N PRO A 462 -1.35 6.63 -5.52
CA PRO A 462 -1.72 6.14 -6.86
C PRO A 462 -3.24 6.10 -7.09
N GLU A 463 -4.04 5.98 -6.02
CA GLU A 463 -5.50 5.93 -6.12
C GLU A 463 -6.14 7.29 -6.47
N ASN A 464 -5.46 8.38 -6.09
CA ASN A 464 -5.93 9.75 -6.30
C ASN A 464 -5.10 10.48 -7.38
N MET A 465 -4.37 9.72 -8.20
CA MET A 465 -3.61 10.27 -9.32
C MET A 465 -4.53 10.40 -10.53
N ASP A 466 -4.80 11.64 -10.97
CA ASP A 466 -5.65 11.93 -12.11
C ASP A 466 -4.80 12.54 -13.23
N ILE A 467 -4.72 11.81 -14.34
CA ILE A 467 -3.91 12.19 -15.49
C ILE A 467 -4.82 12.36 -16.70
N ARG A 468 -4.86 13.60 -17.22
CA ARG A 468 -5.78 13.95 -18.29
C ARG A 468 -5.04 14.62 -19.43
N PRO A 469 -5.10 14.08 -20.66
CA PRO A 469 -4.79 14.83 -21.84
C PRO A 469 -5.92 15.85 -22.09
N GLN A 470 -5.57 17.11 -22.26
CA GLN A 470 -6.49 18.20 -22.62
C GLN A 470 -6.17 18.65 -24.04
N PRO A 471 -6.98 18.25 -25.02
CA PRO A 471 -6.78 18.69 -26.39
C PRO A 471 -6.99 20.19 -26.55
N ASN A 472 -6.15 20.84 -27.35
CA ASN A 472 -6.34 22.20 -27.84
C ASN A 472 -6.90 22.08 -29.25
N GLU A 473 -8.19 22.34 -29.41
CA GLU A 473 -8.86 22.20 -30.71
C GLU A 473 -8.38 23.22 -31.76
N ASP A 474 -7.90 24.39 -31.31
CA ASP A 474 -7.49 25.50 -32.18
C ASP A 474 -6.19 25.22 -32.95
N ASP A 475 -5.24 24.50 -32.35
CA ASP A 475 -3.90 24.26 -32.91
C ASP A 475 -3.54 22.77 -33.08
N GLY A 476 -4.44 21.85 -32.68
CA GLY A 476 -4.24 20.40 -32.76
C GLY A 476 -3.17 19.88 -31.82
N THR A 477 -2.83 20.62 -30.78
CA THR A 477 -1.90 20.17 -29.73
C THR A 477 -2.65 19.61 -28.53
N VAL A 478 -1.90 19.04 -27.56
CA VAL A 478 -2.46 18.50 -26.33
C VAL A 478 -1.63 18.95 -25.12
N ASP A 479 -2.31 19.44 -24.11
CA ASP A 479 -1.72 19.68 -22.79
C ASP A 479 -1.92 18.44 -21.92
N ILE A 480 -0.87 18.01 -21.23
CA ILE A 480 -0.95 16.86 -20.31
C ILE A 480 -1.00 17.37 -18.88
N LEU A 481 -2.11 17.11 -18.23
CA LEU A 481 -2.34 17.51 -16.84
C LEU A 481 -2.12 16.33 -15.90
N PHE A 482 -1.18 16.46 -14.97
CA PHE A 482 -0.93 15.55 -13.86
C PHE A 482 -1.43 16.18 -12.57
N ASN A 483 -2.59 15.73 -12.06
CA ASN A 483 -3.08 16.09 -10.73
C ASN A 483 -2.64 15.00 -9.76
N LEU A 484 -1.70 15.34 -8.90
CA LEU A 484 -1.07 14.41 -7.96
C LEU A 484 -1.51 14.75 -6.54
N GLU A 485 -1.56 13.76 -5.67
CA GLU A 485 -1.73 13.96 -4.24
C GLU A 485 -0.47 13.50 -3.52
N SER A 486 0.24 14.45 -2.90
CA SER A 486 1.48 14.16 -2.17
C SER A 486 1.22 13.28 -0.95
N LYS A 487 2.02 12.22 -0.80
CA LYS A 487 1.95 11.26 0.30
C LYS A 487 3.25 11.26 1.09
N ASN A 488 3.15 11.20 2.43
CA ASN A 488 4.32 10.95 3.25
C ASN A 488 4.75 9.49 3.11
N ASN A 489 5.98 9.27 2.68
CA ASN A 489 6.57 7.96 2.46
C ASN A 489 7.72 7.65 3.43
N ASP A 490 7.98 8.52 4.40
CA ASP A 490 8.95 8.24 5.45
C ASP A 490 8.45 7.08 6.30
N LYS A 491 9.33 6.12 6.58
CA LYS A 491 8.97 4.88 7.24
C LYS A 491 9.78 4.69 8.52
N ILE A 492 9.09 4.25 9.55
CA ILE A 492 9.69 3.66 10.73
C ILE A 492 9.37 2.16 10.68
N GLU A 493 10.40 1.35 10.51
CA GLU A 493 10.25 -0.10 10.45
C GLU A 493 10.69 -0.70 11.77
N PHE A 494 9.80 -1.48 12.37
CA PHE A 494 10.10 -2.34 13.51
C PHE A 494 9.99 -3.79 13.04
N SER A 495 11.05 -4.55 13.17
CA SER A 495 11.00 -5.99 12.92
C SER A 495 11.57 -6.77 14.10
N LEU A 496 10.90 -7.88 14.38
CA LEU A 496 11.33 -8.84 15.37
C LEU A 496 11.56 -10.16 14.65
N GLY A 497 12.80 -10.66 14.75
CA GLY A 497 13.17 -11.96 14.24
C GLY A 497 13.49 -12.91 15.39
N TRP A 498 13.34 -14.19 15.17
CA TRP A 498 13.76 -15.22 16.10
C TRP A 498 14.96 -15.96 15.51
N GLY A 499 16.09 -15.93 16.20
CA GLY A 499 17.27 -16.68 15.84
C GLY A 499 17.71 -17.61 16.95
N GLN A 500 18.78 -18.37 16.74
CA GLN A 500 19.32 -19.29 17.75
C GLN A 500 19.73 -18.59 19.05
N THR A 501 20.13 -17.33 18.97
CA THR A 501 20.53 -16.51 20.13
C THR A 501 19.34 -15.77 20.76
N GLY A 502 18.09 -16.10 20.36
CA GLY A 502 16.87 -15.47 20.86
C GLY A 502 16.26 -14.46 19.91
N VAL A 503 15.46 -13.56 20.45
CA VAL A 503 14.77 -12.52 19.68
C VAL A 503 15.74 -11.43 19.25
N ILE A 504 15.76 -11.13 17.95
CA ILE A 504 16.52 -10.01 17.38
C ILE A 504 15.53 -8.91 17.02
N GLY A 505 15.70 -7.73 17.59
CA GLY A 505 14.94 -6.53 17.22
C GLY A 505 15.71 -5.67 16.25
N LYS A 506 15.03 -5.16 15.20
CA LYS A 506 15.56 -4.15 14.28
C LYS A 506 14.63 -2.94 14.27
N VAL A 507 15.23 -1.77 14.32
CA VAL A 507 14.56 -0.49 14.08
C VAL A 507 15.26 0.18 12.91
N ALA A 508 14.50 0.59 11.90
CA ALA A 508 15.02 1.36 10.80
C ALA A 508 14.16 2.62 10.56
N LEU A 509 14.83 3.74 10.40
CA LEU A 509 14.26 5.02 10.02
C LEU A 509 14.66 5.29 8.58
N SER A 510 13.70 5.33 7.68
CA SER A 510 13.93 5.57 6.26
C SER A 510 13.23 6.84 5.82
N PHE A 511 14.03 7.82 5.40
CA PHE A 511 13.60 9.10 4.87
C PHE A 511 13.72 9.04 3.36
N THR A 512 12.60 9.09 2.66
CA THR A 512 12.56 8.84 1.20
C THR A 512 12.60 10.10 0.36
N ASN A 513 12.38 11.26 0.98
CA ASN A 513 12.44 12.56 0.32
C ASN A 513 13.62 13.41 0.81
N PHE A 514 14.74 12.79 1.14
CA PHE A 514 15.92 13.47 1.62
C PHE A 514 16.53 14.37 0.54
N SER A 515 17.18 15.47 0.95
CA SER A 515 17.94 16.35 0.09
C SER A 515 19.30 16.66 0.71
N ILE A 516 20.36 16.10 0.15
CA ILE A 516 21.74 16.38 0.60
C ILE A 516 22.14 17.85 0.33
N GLN A 517 21.57 18.47 -0.72
CA GLN A 517 21.85 19.87 -1.04
C GLN A 517 21.30 20.82 0.04
N ASN A 518 20.16 20.46 0.62
CA ASN A 518 19.54 21.25 1.68
C ASN A 518 20.15 21.01 3.07
N LEU A 519 21.05 20.04 3.22
CA LEU A 519 21.63 19.68 4.51
C LEU A 519 22.33 20.88 5.21
N LEU A 520 22.98 21.74 4.42
CA LEU A 520 23.69 22.93 4.91
C LEU A 520 22.80 24.19 4.96
N HIS A 521 21.51 24.08 4.59
CA HIS A 521 20.57 25.19 4.57
C HIS A 521 19.37 24.94 5.47
N PRO A 522 19.49 25.10 6.81
CA PRO A 522 18.40 24.80 7.74
C PRO A 522 17.10 25.56 7.48
N SER A 523 17.18 26.75 6.86
CA SER A 523 16.01 27.57 6.47
C SER A 523 15.14 26.92 5.37
N SER A 524 15.68 25.94 4.63
CA SER A 524 14.96 25.22 3.59
C SER A 524 14.25 23.94 4.11
N TYR A 525 14.41 23.61 5.39
CA TYR A 525 13.80 22.42 5.96
C TYR A 525 12.29 22.58 6.06
N LYS A 526 11.54 21.65 5.45
CA LYS A 526 10.09 21.51 5.58
C LYS A 526 9.73 20.49 6.68
N GLY A 527 10.48 20.51 7.80
CA GLY A 527 10.37 19.55 8.89
C GLY A 527 11.70 19.41 9.63
N ILE A 528 11.90 18.30 10.37
CA ILE A 528 13.14 18.04 11.12
C ILE A 528 14.32 17.71 10.19
N ILE A 529 14.06 17.27 8.97
CA ILE A 529 15.03 16.73 8.02
C ILE A 529 14.97 17.48 6.71
N PRO A 530 16.13 17.74 6.05
CA PRO A 530 16.15 18.39 4.74
C PRO A 530 15.46 17.52 3.69
N GLN A 531 14.47 18.07 2.98
CA GLN A 531 13.63 17.38 2.02
C GLN A 531 13.59 18.08 0.68
N GLY A 532 13.18 17.38 -0.37
CA GLY A 532 12.88 17.94 -1.69
C GLY A 532 13.44 17.17 -2.89
N ASP A 533 14.58 16.49 -2.77
CA ASP A 533 15.26 15.85 -3.91
C ASP A 533 14.83 14.39 -4.20
N GLY A 534 13.99 13.82 -3.34
CA GLY A 534 13.57 12.42 -3.49
C GLY A 534 14.71 11.42 -3.28
N GLN A 535 15.77 11.81 -2.58
CA GLN A 535 16.87 10.94 -2.18
C GLN A 535 16.42 10.11 -0.97
N GLN A 536 17.01 8.94 -0.80
CA GLN A 536 16.71 8.08 0.33
C GLN A 536 17.88 8.10 1.32
N PHE A 537 17.56 8.34 2.60
CA PHE A 537 18.50 8.24 3.69
C PHE A 537 17.92 7.30 4.77
N THR A 538 18.67 6.26 5.12
CA THR A 538 18.21 5.25 6.07
C THR A 538 19.24 5.07 7.18
N ILE A 539 18.75 5.04 8.42
CA ILE A 539 19.52 4.67 9.60
C ILE A 539 18.86 3.43 10.19
N SER A 540 19.65 2.41 10.47
CA SER A 540 19.11 1.22 11.15
C SER A 540 19.98 0.76 12.29
N ALA A 541 19.31 0.22 13.31
CA ALA A 541 19.93 -0.44 14.44
C ALA A 541 19.25 -1.81 14.63
N GLN A 542 20.06 -2.85 14.78
CA GLN A 542 19.60 -4.20 15.02
C GLN A 542 20.33 -4.77 16.23
N THR A 543 19.59 -5.39 17.13
CA THR A 543 20.20 -5.94 18.34
C THR A 543 19.39 -7.10 18.93
N ASN A 544 20.07 -8.04 19.57
CA ASN A 544 19.49 -8.98 20.52
C ASN A 544 19.99 -8.73 21.95
N ALA A 545 20.30 -7.49 22.26
CA ALA A 545 20.78 -6.96 23.53
C ALA A 545 22.23 -7.37 23.90
N ARG A 546 22.58 -8.66 23.98
CA ARG A 546 23.88 -9.15 24.48
C ARG A 546 24.80 -9.69 23.42
N TYR A 547 24.25 -10.47 22.47
CA TYR A 547 25.05 -11.28 21.55
C TYR A 547 25.37 -10.59 20.24
N TYR A 548 24.46 -9.76 19.76
CA TYR A 548 24.54 -9.13 18.45
C TYR A 548 24.08 -7.67 18.49
N GLN A 549 24.88 -6.81 17.93
CA GLN A 549 24.56 -5.40 17.69
C GLN A 549 25.04 -5.02 16.30
N SER A 550 24.19 -4.37 15.53
CA SER A 550 24.55 -3.87 14.20
C SER A 550 23.92 -2.50 13.99
N TYR A 551 24.70 -1.59 13.46
CA TYR A 551 24.29 -0.24 13.11
C TYR A 551 24.64 -0.01 11.64
N SER A 552 23.72 0.58 10.88
CA SER A 552 24.02 0.94 9.51
C SER A 552 23.39 2.29 9.13
N VAL A 553 24.09 2.95 8.22
CA VAL A 553 23.65 4.20 7.57
C VAL A 553 23.77 3.99 6.08
N SER A 554 22.75 4.35 5.33
CA SER A 554 22.77 4.29 3.88
C SER A 554 22.14 5.53 3.26
N PHE A 555 22.73 5.96 2.17
CA PHE A 555 22.26 7.05 1.31
C PHE A 555 22.14 6.54 -0.11
N LEU A 556 21.04 6.88 -0.79
CA LEU A 556 20.79 6.53 -2.18
C LEU A 556 20.22 7.74 -2.92
N ASP A 557 20.90 8.13 -3.99
CA ASP A 557 20.40 9.07 -4.98
C ASP A 557 20.16 8.33 -6.30
N SER A 558 18.90 8.14 -6.68
CA SER A 558 18.51 7.42 -7.90
C SER A 558 18.78 8.19 -9.20
N TRP A 559 19.04 9.51 -9.10
CA TRP A 559 19.28 10.40 -10.23
C TRP A 559 20.53 11.27 -10.00
N PHE A 560 21.59 10.64 -9.60
CA PHE A 560 22.87 11.32 -9.35
C PHE A 560 23.32 12.13 -10.57
N GLY A 561 23.55 13.44 -10.34
CA GLY A 561 23.82 14.40 -11.42
C GLY A 561 22.58 14.95 -12.13
N GLY A 562 21.37 14.51 -11.80
CA GLY A 562 20.09 15.11 -12.20
C GLY A 562 19.65 14.97 -13.67
N LYS A 563 20.54 14.52 -14.57
CA LYS A 563 20.29 14.47 -16.02
C LYS A 563 19.95 13.10 -16.58
N ARG A 564 20.39 12.05 -15.91
CA ARG A 564 20.21 10.65 -16.33
C ARG A 564 19.86 9.80 -15.12
N PRO A 565 19.14 8.68 -15.28
CA PRO A 565 18.81 7.77 -14.19
C PRO A 565 20.02 6.94 -13.75
N ASN A 566 21.07 7.63 -13.30
CA ASN A 566 22.26 7.02 -12.69
C ASN A 566 22.08 7.09 -11.18
N SER A 567 22.30 6.00 -10.48
CA SER A 567 22.21 5.98 -9.03
C SER A 567 23.59 6.06 -8.38
N LEU A 568 23.67 6.78 -7.27
CA LEU A 568 24.79 6.75 -6.34
C LEU A 568 24.31 6.22 -5.01
N SER A 569 24.94 5.18 -4.51
CA SER A 569 24.67 4.64 -3.18
C SER A 569 25.95 4.71 -2.33
N VAL A 570 25.78 5.12 -1.07
CA VAL A 570 26.84 5.11 -0.06
C VAL A 570 26.27 4.47 1.18
N SER A 571 26.91 3.43 1.68
CA SER A 571 26.50 2.77 2.91
C SER A 571 27.70 2.49 3.81
N ALA A 572 27.45 2.57 5.10
CA ALA A 572 28.42 2.18 6.12
C ALA A 572 27.72 1.36 7.20
N PHE A 573 28.41 0.36 7.71
CA PHE A 573 27.88 -0.43 8.81
C PHE A 573 28.98 -0.77 9.80
N PHE A 574 28.54 -1.00 11.02
CA PHE A 574 29.33 -1.57 12.09
C PHE A 574 28.50 -2.66 12.78
N SER A 575 29.09 -3.83 12.98
CA SER A 575 28.46 -4.89 13.75
C SER A 575 29.43 -5.49 14.76
N ARG A 576 28.89 -5.87 15.90
CA ARG A 576 29.60 -6.59 16.95
C ARG A 576 28.79 -7.80 17.36
N GLN A 577 29.46 -8.92 17.40
CA GLN A 577 28.90 -10.16 17.90
C GLN A 577 29.80 -10.75 18.95
N THR A 578 29.20 -11.32 19.99
CA THR A 578 29.89 -12.06 21.03
C THR A 578 29.54 -13.55 20.96
N GLY A 579 30.44 -14.39 21.39
CA GLY A 579 30.28 -15.84 21.34
C GLY A 579 29.28 -16.36 22.35
N VAL A 580 28.88 -17.59 22.13
CA VAL A 580 28.01 -18.35 23.02
C VAL A 580 28.85 -19.52 23.56
N ASN A 581 28.77 -19.80 24.83
CA ASN A 581 29.55 -20.85 25.45
C ASN A 581 29.32 -22.22 24.80
N SER A 582 30.40 -22.98 24.58
CA SER A 582 30.36 -24.29 23.87
C SER A 582 29.44 -25.32 24.51
N SER A 583 29.19 -25.24 25.82
CA SER A 583 28.22 -26.10 26.50
C SER A 583 26.76 -25.86 26.06
N TYR A 584 26.44 -24.72 25.49
CA TYR A 584 25.13 -24.42 24.91
C TYR A 584 24.89 -25.20 23.59
N TYR A 585 25.98 -25.64 22.93
CA TYR A 585 25.91 -26.37 21.65
C TYR A 585 26.02 -27.86 21.81
N ASN A 586 26.09 -28.36 23.02
CA ASN A 586 26.18 -29.79 23.22
C ASN A 586 24.88 -30.45 22.71
N SER A 587 24.98 -31.34 21.75
CA SER A 587 23.89 -31.99 21.03
C SER A 587 22.78 -32.56 21.92
N ASN A 588 23.12 -32.90 23.18
CA ASN A 588 22.16 -33.38 24.16
C ASN A 588 21.16 -32.34 24.67
N TYR A 589 21.51 -31.04 24.63
CA TYR A 589 20.60 -29.99 25.03
C TYR A 589 19.46 -29.82 23.99
N TRP A 590 19.81 -29.82 22.72
CA TRP A 590 18.84 -29.67 21.63
C TRP A 590 18.00 -30.92 21.41
N ASN A 591 18.57 -32.12 21.58
CA ASN A 591 17.82 -33.37 21.56
C ASN A 591 16.82 -33.47 22.70
N ASN A 592 17.11 -32.91 23.89
CA ASN A 592 16.17 -32.86 24.99
C ASN A 592 15.09 -31.77 24.82
N MET A 593 15.37 -30.67 24.14
CA MET A 593 14.42 -29.57 23.95
C MET A 593 13.44 -29.84 22.79
N TYR A 594 13.89 -30.48 21.72
CA TYR A 594 13.07 -30.83 20.54
C TYR A 594 12.66 -32.30 20.47
N GLY A 595 13.22 -33.16 21.29
CA GLY A 595 12.86 -34.57 21.37
C GLY A 595 11.51 -34.86 22.02
N TYR A 596 10.79 -33.86 22.51
CA TYR A 596 9.42 -33.98 23.04
C TYR A 596 8.31 -33.69 22.02
N GLY A 597 8.62 -33.81 20.75
CA GLY A 597 7.67 -33.76 19.65
C GLY A 597 7.19 -35.15 19.26
N LEU A 598 6.04 -35.58 19.77
CA LEU A 598 5.19 -36.63 19.25
C LEU A 598 5.85 -38.03 19.00
N GLY A 599 6.01 -38.82 20.06
CA GLY A 599 6.19 -40.27 19.87
C GLY A 599 7.33 -40.93 20.65
N GLY A 600 7.65 -40.57 21.86
CA GLY A 600 8.67 -41.23 22.68
C GLY A 600 8.13 -41.83 23.97
N SER A 601 8.24 -43.12 24.11
CA SER A 601 7.95 -44.01 25.24
C SER A 601 8.38 -43.44 26.60
N TRP A 602 7.45 -43.51 27.54
CA TRP A 602 7.63 -43.27 28.98
C TRP A 602 8.49 -44.35 29.59
N ASN A 603 9.76 -44.14 29.72
CA ASN A 603 10.58 -44.89 30.71
C ASN A 603 11.90 -44.20 30.88
N ASN A 604 12.07 -43.36 31.89
CA ASN A 604 13.34 -43.29 32.64
C ASN A 604 13.22 -42.51 33.94
N ASN A 605 13.35 -43.23 35.03
CA ASN A 605 13.73 -42.73 36.36
C ASN A 605 15.20 -42.45 36.35
N ASN A 606 15.60 -41.17 36.34
CA ASN A 606 16.81 -40.57 36.84
C ASN A 606 17.14 -39.32 36.00
N ALA A 607 16.51 -38.22 36.30
CA ALA A 607 16.95 -36.91 35.82
C ALA A 607 17.11 -35.99 37.00
N ASN A 608 18.32 -35.87 37.47
CA ASN A 608 18.74 -34.68 38.24
C ASN A 608 18.83 -33.51 37.24
N TYR A 609 17.73 -32.86 37.03
CA TYR A 609 17.66 -31.65 36.24
C TYR A 609 18.24 -30.47 37.02
N ASN A 610 19.49 -30.12 36.72
CA ASN A 610 20.08 -28.87 37.17
C ASN A 610 19.46 -27.70 36.37
N TYR A 611 18.35 -27.15 36.84
CA TYR A 611 17.60 -26.05 36.25
C TYR A 611 18.33 -24.69 36.23
N ASN A 612 19.62 -24.66 36.56
CA ASN A 612 20.39 -23.43 36.73
C ASN A 612 21.23 -23.00 35.51
N TYR A 613 20.96 -23.56 34.29
CA TYR A 613 21.50 -22.95 33.09
C TYR A 613 20.59 -21.82 32.62
N THR A 614 20.70 -20.68 33.25
CA THR A 614 20.12 -19.42 32.78
C THR A 614 20.81 -18.96 31.52
N TYR A 615 20.09 -18.24 30.64
CA TYR A 615 20.64 -17.55 29.47
C TYR A 615 21.92 -16.72 29.77
N GLU A 616 22.15 -16.37 31.00
CA GLU A 616 23.31 -15.64 31.49
C GLU A 616 24.63 -16.43 31.38
N ASN A 617 24.58 -17.76 31.50
CA ASN A 617 25.77 -18.60 31.45
C ASN A 617 26.18 -18.98 30.01
N ALA A 618 25.35 -18.69 29.00
CA ALA A 618 25.65 -18.93 27.61
C ALA A 618 26.50 -17.81 26.97
N TYR A 619 26.61 -16.65 27.59
CA TYR A 619 27.33 -15.50 27.07
C TYR A 619 28.84 -15.60 27.35
N ASP A 620 29.64 -15.50 26.29
CA ASP A 620 31.11 -15.43 26.44
C ASP A 620 31.64 -14.11 25.89
N PRO A 621 31.85 -13.09 26.73
CA PRO A 621 32.34 -11.78 26.32
C PRO A 621 33.78 -11.79 25.78
N ASN A 622 34.53 -12.90 25.99
CA ASN A 622 35.90 -13.05 25.51
C ASN A 622 35.95 -13.49 24.07
N GLN A 623 34.83 -13.98 23.53
CA GLN A 623 34.69 -14.31 22.11
C GLN A 623 34.02 -13.16 21.38
N VAL A 624 34.72 -12.50 20.48
CA VAL A 624 34.22 -11.31 19.80
C VAL A 624 34.53 -11.39 18.31
N LEU A 625 33.51 -11.11 17.50
CA LEU A 625 33.64 -10.76 16.09
C LEU A 625 33.14 -9.33 15.91
N GLN A 626 33.96 -8.43 15.41
CA GLN A 626 33.55 -7.09 14.98
C GLN A 626 33.77 -6.97 13.47
N MET A 627 32.82 -6.32 12.83
CA MET A 627 32.90 -6.00 11.40
C MET A 627 32.53 -4.54 11.20
N ALA A 628 33.28 -3.87 10.36
CA ALA A 628 32.94 -2.53 9.90
C ALA A 628 33.16 -2.48 8.39
N GLY A 629 32.30 -1.78 7.70
CA GLY A 629 32.43 -1.66 6.24
C GLY A 629 31.85 -0.39 5.71
N ILE A 630 32.40 0.04 4.59
CA ILE A 630 31.90 1.14 3.77
C ILE A 630 31.79 0.67 2.32
N THR A 631 30.69 0.99 1.68
CA THR A 631 30.44 0.64 0.27
C THR A 631 30.01 1.89 -0.48
N VAL A 632 30.60 2.13 -1.62
CA VAL A 632 30.21 3.17 -2.57
C VAL A 632 29.82 2.48 -3.87
N GLY A 633 28.59 2.65 -4.30
CA GLY A 633 28.04 2.04 -5.51
C GLY A 633 27.58 3.09 -6.51
N PHE A 634 27.82 2.82 -7.77
CA PHE A 634 27.31 3.60 -8.90
C PHE A 634 26.50 2.69 -9.80
N GLY A 635 25.23 3.06 -10.06
CA GLY A 635 24.31 2.30 -10.89
C GLY A 635 23.87 3.09 -12.12
N LYS A 636 23.58 2.37 -13.19
CA LYS A 636 23.06 2.94 -14.44
C LYS A 636 21.95 2.07 -15.01
N ARG A 637 20.81 2.67 -15.37
CA ARG A 637 19.80 1.99 -16.17
C ARG A 637 20.29 1.94 -17.62
N LEU A 638 20.23 0.77 -18.24
CA LEU A 638 20.61 0.56 -19.62
C LEU A 638 19.39 0.79 -20.52
N SER A 639 19.63 1.18 -21.78
CA SER A 639 18.58 1.31 -22.79
C SER A 639 18.57 0.14 -23.78
N TRP A 640 19.58 -0.73 -23.71
CA TRP A 640 19.74 -1.91 -24.56
C TRP A 640 20.19 -3.09 -23.70
N PRO A 641 19.66 -4.28 -23.87
CA PRO A 641 18.67 -4.76 -24.86
C PRO A 641 17.25 -4.22 -24.64
N ASP A 642 16.88 -3.95 -23.40
CA ASP A 642 15.66 -3.24 -22.99
C ASP A 642 15.97 -2.36 -21.77
N ASP A 643 15.06 -1.50 -21.39
CA ASP A 643 15.25 -0.55 -20.31
C ASP A 643 14.91 -1.08 -18.90
N TYR A 644 14.64 -2.37 -18.79
CA TYR A 644 14.59 -3.08 -17.51
C TYR A 644 15.96 -3.50 -16.99
N PHE A 645 17.02 -3.41 -17.85
CA PHE A 645 18.38 -3.72 -17.44
C PHE A 645 19.01 -2.59 -16.62
N THR A 646 19.72 -2.99 -15.59
CA THR A 646 20.54 -2.10 -14.74
C THR A 646 21.94 -2.67 -14.61
N PHE A 647 22.93 -1.79 -14.67
CA PHE A 647 24.33 -2.13 -14.37
C PHE A 647 24.75 -1.36 -13.13
N GLN A 648 25.36 -2.04 -12.17
CA GLN A 648 25.88 -1.45 -10.94
C GLN A 648 27.32 -1.87 -10.73
N ALA A 649 28.16 -0.91 -10.37
CA ALA A 649 29.53 -1.15 -9.91
C ALA A 649 29.65 -0.61 -8.48
N ASP A 650 30.14 -1.41 -7.56
CA ASP A 650 30.35 -1.04 -6.17
C ASP A 650 31.78 -1.35 -5.71
N LEU A 651 32.31 -0.46 -4.89
CA LEU A 651 33.59 -0.62 -4.22
C LEU A 651 33.32 -0.67 -2.72
N SER A 652 33.72 -1.78 -2.11
CA SER A 652 33.53 -2.02 -0.69
C SER A 652 34.86 -2.20 0.02
N TYR A 653 34.99 -1.63 1.19
CA TYR A 653 36.03 -1.94 2.14
C TYR A 653 35.42 -2.53 3.39
N ASN A 654 35.87 -3.71 3.82
CA ASN A 654 35.43 -4.39 5.03
C ASN A 654 36.60 -4.68 5.94
N TRP A 655 36.43 -4.41 7.20
CA TRP A 655 37.37 -4.69 8.28
C TRP A 655 36.73 -5.69 9.24
N TYR A 656 37.47 -6.71 9.59
CA TYR A 656 37.13 -7.79 10.50
C TYR A 656 38.09 -7.80 11.68
N TYR A 657 37.57 -7.91 12.91
CA TYR A 657 38.37 -8.14 14.12
C TYR A 657 37.82 -9.36 14.85
N LEU A 658 38.67 -10.32 15.10
CA LEU A 658 38.38 -11.58 15.78
C LEU A 658 39.20 -11.67 17.07
N LYS A 659 38.50 -12.04 18.16
CA LYS A 659 39.14 -12.38 19.45
C LYS A 659 38.51 -13.68 19.93
N ASN A 660 39.36 -14.74 20.04
CA ASN A 660 38.95 -16.08 20.45
C ASN A 660 37.73 -16.64 19.69
N TRP A 661 37.54 -16.21 18.46
CA TRP A 661 36.40 -16.58 17.62
C TRP A 661 36.63 -17.94 16.98
N ARG A 662 35.99 -19.00 17.50
CA ARG A 662 36.27 -20.40 17.11
C ARG A 662 35.31 -20.99 16.08
N TYR A 663 34.26 -20.24 15.70
CA TYR A 663 33.12 -20.91 15.11
C TYR A 663 33.06 -20.98 13.60
N LEU A 664 33.80 -20.19 12.86
CA LEU A 664 33.57 -20.12 11.40
C LEU A 664 34.82 -19.90 10.55
N PHE A 665 35.85 -19.41 11.17
CA PHE A 665 37.03 -18.99 10.43
C PHE A 665 38.22 -19.90 10.73
N GLN A 666 39.02 -20.03 9.75
CA GLN A 666 40.29 -20.72 9.96
C GLN A 666 41.23 -19.94 10.91
N MET A 667 40.91 -18.67 11.19
CA MET A 667 41.62 -17.79 12.10
C MET A 667 40.71 -17.44 13.30
N SER A 668 41.24 -17.59 14.52
CA SER A 668 40.48 -17.29 15.75
C SER A 668 40.78 -15.91 16.34
N ASN A 669 41.95 -15.35 16.06
CA ASN A 669 42.41 -14.08 16.60
C ASN A 669 43.11 -13.24 15.52
N GLY A 670 42.84 -11.93 15.53
CA GLY A 670 43.52 -10.99 14.64
C GLY A 670 42.55 -10.10 13.85
N THR A 671 43.12 -9.41 12.89
CA THR A 671 42.39 -8.52 11.99
C THR A 671 42.50 -8.97 10.56
N SER A 672 41.45 -8.85 9.80
CA SER A 672 41.39 -9.07 8.36
C SER A 672 40.81 -7.87 7.64
N ASN A 673 41.29 -7.58 6.44
CA ASN A 673 40.84 -6.51 5.60
C ASN A 673 40.39 -7.05 4.24
N SER A 674 39.36 -6.49 3.66
CA SER A 674 38.88 -6.87 2.33
C SER A 674 38.53 -5.63 1.53
N ILE A 675 39.05 -5.51 0.32
CA ILE A 675 38.63 -4.53 -0.69
C ILE A 675 38.00 -5.31 -1.81
N VAL A 676 36.71 -5.00 -2.10
CA VAL A 676 35.95 -5.77 -3.08
C VAL A 676 35.41 -4.81 -4.14
N LEU A 677 35.65 -5.10 -5.39
CA LEU A 677 34.96 -4.52 -6.53
C LEU A 677 33.83 -5.47 -6.93
N GLY A 678 32.61 -5.00 -6.77
CA GLY A 678 31.39 -5.70 -7.20
C GLY A 678 30.88 -5.13 -8.52
N LEU A 679 30.51 -5.99 -9.45
CA LEU A 679 29.87 -5.65 -10.72
C LEU A 679 28.58 -6.45 -10.83
N THR A 680 27.46 -5.77 -10.95
CA THR A 680 26.14 -6.41 -11.03
C THR A 680 25.43 -5.99 -12.30
N LEU A 681 25.02 -6.97 -13.10
CA LEU A 681 24.07 -6.79 -14.18
C LEU A 681 22.72 -7.38 -13.74
N GLY A 682 21.72 -6.55 -13.62
CA GLY A 682 20.38 -6.94 -13.21
C GLY A 682 19.34 -6.62 -14.26
N ARG A 683 18.25 -7.40 -14.29
CA ARG A 683 17.04 -7.11 -15.06
C ARG A 683 15.82 -7.39 -14.18
N ASN A 684 14.86 -6.51 -14.18
CA ASN A 684 13.62 -6.71 -13.43
C ASN A 684 12.44 -6.21 -14.23
N SER A 685 11.63 -7.15 -14.76
CA SER A 685 10.44 -6.88 -15.56
C SER A 685 9.17 -7.49 -14.95
N ILE A 686 9.15 -7.76 -13.63
CA ILE A 686 7.96 -8.30 -12.96
C ILE A 686 6.83 -7.27 -12.92
N ASP A 687 5.59 -7.75 -13.05
CA ASP A 687 4.38 -6.92 -13.05
C ASP A 687 3.92 -6.51 -11.64
N ASN A 688 4.11 -7.37 -10.66
CA ASN A 688 3.68 -7.13 -9.29
C ASN A 688 4.62 -7.79 -8.28
N PRO A 689 5.12 -7.06 -7.27
CA PRO A 689 6.08 -7.61 -6.30
C PRO A 689 5.46 -8.58 -5.27
N THR A 690 4.14 -8.53 -5.03
CA THR A 690 3.48 -9.37 -4.02
C THR A 690 2.93 -10.68 -4.58
N TYR A 691 2.34 -10.65 -5.75
CA TYR A 691 1.93 -11.82 -6.53
C TYR A 691 2.27 -11.59 -7.99
N THR A 692 3.47 -12.01 -8.37
CA THR A 692 3.96 -11.85 -9.74
C THR A 692 3.25 -12.82 -10.65
N ARG A 693 2.64 -12.31 -11.73
CA ARG A 693 1.94 -13.11 -12.74
C ARG A 693 2.79 -13.34 -13.97
N ARG A 694 3.55 -12.33 -14.38
CA ARG A 694 4.42 -12.37 -15.57
C ARG A 694 5.68 -11.57 -15.38
N GLY A 695 6.68 -11.86 -16.19
CA GLY A 695 7.96 -11.18 -16.17
C GLY A 695 9.09 -12.01 -15.61
N SER A 696 10.24 -11.42 -15.49
CA SER A 696 11.42 -12.10 -14.96
C SER A 696 12.32 -11.17 -14.16
N THR A 697 13.02 -11.77 -13.20
CA THR A 697 14.17 -11.15 -12.54
C THR A 697 15.43 -11.92 -12.91
N PHE A 698 16.49 -11.20 -13.15
CA PHE A 698 17.80 -11.75 -13.48
C PHE A 698 18.86 -10.91 -12.78
N SER A 699 19.90 -11.56 -12.23
CA SER A 699 21.03 -10.90 -11.60
C SER A 699 22.29 -11.71 -11.82
N LEU A 700 23.29 -11.11 -12.43
CA LEU A 700 24.65 -11.62 -12.55
C LEU A 700 25.57 -10.70 -11.76
N ASN A 701 26.15 -11.20 -10.68
CA ASN A 701 27.06 -10.45 -9.82
C ASN A 701 28.45 -11.07 -9.83
N LEU A 702 29.45 -10.27 -10.13
CA LEU A 702 30.86 -10.61 -10.09
C LEU A 702 31.54 -9.77 -9.02
N GLN A 703 32.14 -10.40 -8.04
CA GLN A 703 32.97 -9.75 -7.02
C GLN A 703 34.42 -10.12 -7.23
N LEU A 704 35.28 -9.13 -7.16
CA LEU A 704 36.74 -9.28 -7.35
C LEU A 704 37.47 -8.55 -6.22
N THR A 705 38.41 -9.21 -5.61
CA THR A 705 39.41 -8.57 -4.74
C THR A 705 40.73 -8.46 -5.44
N PRO A 706 41.61 -7.55 -5.03
CA PRO A 706 43.01 -7.59 -5.50
C PRO A 706 43.67 -8.92 -5.09
N PRO A 707 44.51 -9.51 -5.96
CA PRO A 707 45.23 -10.74 -5.65
C PRO A 707 46.45 -10.44 -4.75
N TRP A 708 46.20 -10.20 -3.49
CA TRP A 708 47.19 -9.76 -2.50
C TRP A 708 48.36 -10.71 -2.35
N SER A 709 48.14 -12.02 -2.54
CA SER A 709 49.17 -13.03 -2.47
C SER A 709 50.24 -12.90 -3.58
N LEU A 710 49.85 -12.32 -4.73
CA LEU A 710 50.78 -12.07 -5.85
C LEU A 710 51.66 -10.83 -5.63
N PHE A 711 51.17 -9.86 -4.82
CA PHE A 711 51.89 -8.61 -4.55
C PHE A 711 52.80 -8.69 -3.32
N ARG A 712 52.69 -9.77 -2.53
CA ARG A 712 53.44 -9.96 -1.30
C ARG A 712 54.35 -11.14 -1.46
N ASN A 713 55.67 -10.92 -1.38
CA ASN A 713 56.67 -11.97 -1.52
C ASN A 713 56.81 -12.78 -0.21
N LYS A 714 55.90 -13.76 0.02
CA LYS A 714 55.84 -14.66 1.17
C LYS A 714 55.75 -16.10 0.70
N ASN A 715 56.29 -17.05 1.50
CA ASN A 715 56.07 -18.47 1.28
C ASN A 715 54.70 -18.89 1.81
N TRP A 716 53.67 -18.74 0.99
CA TRP A 716 52.29 -19.02 1.37
C TRP A 716 52.03 -20.49 1.70
N GLN A 717 52.75 -21.42 1.04
CA GLN A 717 52.65 -22.83 1.35
C GLN A 717 53.13 -23.13 2.76
N GLN A 718 54.33 -22.63 3.13
CA GLN A 718 54.90 -22.82 4.46
C GLN A 718 53.96 -22.24 5.54
N LEU A 719 53.43 -21.01 5.37
CA LEU A 719 52.51 -20.39 6.30
C LEU A 719 51.22 -21.22 6.47
N TYR A 720 50.75 -21.84 5.39
CA TYR A 720 49.56 -22.69 5.42
C TYR A 720 49.87 -24.01 6.17
N GLU A 721 50.99 -24.63 5.93
CA GLU A 721 51.39 -25.87 6.53
C GLU A 721 51.74 -25.71 8.04
N GLU A 722 52.29 -24.57 8.45
CA GLU A 722 52.55 -24.23 9.86
C GLU A 722 51.27 -24.20 10.70
N ASN A 723 50.16 -23.79 10.14
CA ASN A 723 48.82 -23.79 10.74
C ASN A 723 48.75 -23.21 12.18
N THR A 724 49.67 -22.32 12.53
CA THR A 724 49.69 -21.60 13.84
C THR A 724 48.77 -20.40 13.79
N GLU A 725 48.34 -19.87 14.95
CA GLU A 725 47.55 -18.65 14.98
C GLU A 725 48.28 -17.46 14.35
N GLU A 726 49.60 -17.41 14.46
CA GLU A 726 50.39 -16.34 13.88
C GLU A 726 50.49 -16.46 12.35
N SER A 727 50.70 -17.67 11.84
CA SER A 727 50.72 -17.90 10.40
C SER A 727 49.34 -17.62 9.77
N LYS A 728 48.25 -17.96 10.47
CA LYS A 728 46.86 -17.64 10.04
C LYS A 728 46.61 -16.15 9.98
N LYS A 729 47.08 -15.36 10.96
CA LYS A 729 46.95 -13.88 10.92
C LYS A 729 47.68 -13.33 9.69
N GLN A 730 48.79 -13.90 9.30
CA GLN A 730 49.53 -13.47 8.13
C GLN A 730 48.84 -13.88 6.83
N LEU A 731 48.28 -15.10 6.77
CA LEU A 731 47.54 -15.64 5.62
C LEU A 731 46.32 -14.77 5.33
N TYR A 732 45.52 -14.46 6.36
CA TYR A 732 44.21 -13.82 6.20
C TYR A 732 44.19 -12.32 6.54
N GLN A 733 45.36 -11.69 6.63
CA GLN A 733 45.45 -10.23 6.87
C GLN A 733 44.71 -9.42 5.79
N TRP A 734 44.83 -9.87 4.55
CA TRP A 734 44.10 -9.34 3.41
C TRP A 734 43.38 -10.48 2.72
N ILE A 735 42.04 -10.35 2.62
CA ILE A 735 41.19 -11.34 1.98
C ILE A 735 41.30 -11.21 0.48
N GLU A 736 41.44 -12.33 -0.21
CA GLU A 736 41.49 -12.41 -1.66
C GLU A 736 40.59 -13.51 -2.19
N TYR A 737 39.75 -13.17 -3.19
CA TYR A 737 38.87 -14.09 -3.89
C TYR A 737 38.30 -13.46 -5.16
N TRP A 738 37.74 -14.30 -6.01
CA TRP A 738 36.73 -13.92 -6.98
C TRP A 738 35.47 -14.72 -6.72
N LYS A 739 34.30 -14.08 -6.88
CA LYS A 739 32.99 -14.70 -6.62
C LYS A 739 32.04 -14.33 -7.72
N LEU A 740 31.48 -15.34 -8.38
CA LEU A 740 30.44 -15.17 -9.39
C LEU A 740 29.12 -15.72 -8.88
N ARG A 741 28.05 -14.93 -8.98
CA ARG A 741 26.69 -15.35 -8.62
C ARG A 741 25.76 -15.04 -9.76
N PHE A 742 24.98 -16.03 -10.13
CA PHE A 742 23.88 -15.92 -11.07
C PHE A 742 22.59 -16.30 -10.36
N LYS A 743 21.56 -15.44 -10.46
CA LYS A 743 20.22 -15.69 -9.94
C LYS A 743 19.20 -15.33 -11.01
N SER A 744 18.25 -16.22 -11.27
CA SER A 744 17.18 -15.98 -12.23
C SER A 744 15.87 -16.53 -11.72
N ARG A 745 14.80 -15.79 -11.94
CA ARG A 745 13.41 -16.20 -11.72
C ARG A 745 12.57 -15.74 -12.88
N THR A 746 11.74 -16.64 -13.40
CA THR A 746 10.83 -16.33 -14.50
C THR A 746 9.43 -16.76 -14.10
N TYR A 747 8.46 -15.87 -14.34
CA TYR A 747 7.06 -16.09 -14.04
C TYR A 747 6.26 -16.15 -15.32
N THR A 748 5.61 -17.29 -15.52
CA THR A 748 4.80 -17.57 -16.73
C THR A 748 3.37 -17.82 -16.29
N PRO A 749 2.40 -17.00 -16.72
CA PRO A 749 0.99 -17.27 -16.44
C PRO A 749 0.54 -18.47 -17.26
N LEU A 750 -0.10 -19.45 -16.59
CA LEU A 750 -0.68 -20.64 -17.24
C LEU A 750 -2.16 -20.44 -17.58
N THR A 751 -2.79 -19.43 -17.00
CA THR A 751 -4.18 -19.02 -17.26
C THR A 751 -4.20 -17.53 -17.56
N ASP A 752 -5.36 -16.97 -17.92
CA ASP A 752 -5.49 -15.54 -18.24
C ASP A 752 -4.79 -14.65 -17.21
N PRO A 753 -3.76 -13.88 -17.60
CA PRO A 753 -3.00 -13.02 -16.69
C PRO A 753 -3.82 -11.86 -16.11
N SER A 754 -4.90 -11.46 -16.77
CA SER A 754 -5.83 -10.44 -16.27
C SER A 754 -6.85 -11.01 -15.27
N GLY A 755 -6.93 -12.33 -15.15
CA GLY A 755 -7.87 -13.03 -14.28
C GLY A 755 -7.57 -12.83 -12.79
N GLN A 756 -8.60 -12.86 -11.96
CA GLN A 756 -8.45 -12.78 -10.51
C GLN A 756 -7.70 -13.99 -9.92
N TYR A 757 -7.77 -15.14 -10.58
CA TYR A 757 -7.20 -16.42 -10.13
C TYR A 757 -6.18 -16.96 -11.14
N THR A 758 -5.23 -16.12 -11.54
CA THR A 758 -4.18 -16.52 -12.48
C THR A 758 -3.26 -17.56 -11.84
N LEU A 759 -3.17 -18.73 -12.48
CA LEU A 759 -2.21 -19.76 -12.11
C LEU A 759 -0.85 -19.41 -12.73
N VAL A 760 0.22 -19.43 -11.95
CA VAL A 760 1.56 -19.00 -12.39
C VAL A 760 2.59 -20.09 -12.17
N LEU A 761 3.36 -20.39 -13.20
CA LEU A 761 4.57 -21.19 -13.10
C LEU A 761 5.77 -20.26 -12.87
N MET A 762 6.42 -20.37 -11.72
CA MET A 762 7.70 -19.75 -11.44
C MET A 762 8.82 -20.76 -11.63
N THR A 763 9.86 -20.40 -12.37
CA THR A 763 11.09 -21.18 -12.51
C THR A 763 12.27 -20.42 -11.94
N ARG A 764 13.22 -21.13 -11.34
CA ARG A 764 14.37 -20.57 -10.63
C ARG A 764 15.66 -21.25 -11.07
N ALA A 765 16.73 -20.46 -11.20
CA ALA A 765 18.09 -20.95 -11.37
C ALA A 765 19.04 -20.05 -10.59
N ASP A 766 19.73 -20.60 -9.60
CA ASP A 766 20.73 -19.93 -8.79
C ASP A 766 22.04 -20.71 -8.84
N ILE A 767 23.13 -20.04 -9.20
CA ILE A 767 24.48 -20.63 -9.27
C ILE A 767 25.46 -19.66 -8.61
N GLY A 768 26.35 -20.20 -7.78
CA GLY A 768 27.42 -19.40 -7.18
C GLY A 768 28.74 -20.16 -7.24
N LEU A 769 29.77 -19.44 -7.61
CA LEU A 769 31.15 -19.93 -7.69
C LEU A 769 32.06 -18.98 -6.90
N LEU A 770 32.86 -19.54 -6.02
CA LEU A 770 33.84 -18.82 -5.21
C LEU A 770 35.24 -19.40 -5.51
N GLY A 771 36.06 -18.61 -6.15
CA GLY A 771 37.40 -19.00 -6.51
C GLY A 771 38.47 -18.26 -5.72
N TYR A 772 39.71 -18.69 -5.91
CA TYR A 772 40.89 -18.16 -5.27
C TYR A 772 41.98 -17.86 -6.32
N TYR A 773 42.88 -16.93 -6.02
CA TYR A 773 44.05 -16.66 -6.86
C TYR A 773 45.25 -17.52 -6.45
N ASN A 774 45.31 -17.86 -5.14
CA ASN A 774 46.34 -18.73 -4.59
C ASN A 774 45.68 -19.86 -3.79
N ARG A 775 46.02 -21.12 -4.11
CA ARG A 775 45.44 -22.31 -3.47
C ARG A 775 45.67 -22.40 -1.96
N TRP A 776 46.73 -21.72 -1.48
CA TRP A 776 47.10 -21.71 -0.07
C TRP A 776 46.43 -20.60 0.75
N VAL A 777 45.79 -19.60 0.06
CA VAL A 777 45.18 -18.43 0.67
C VAL A 777 43.68 -18.37 0.28
N LYS A 778 42.96 -19.48 0.54
CA LYS A 778 41.53 -19.53 0.28
C LYS A 778 40.75 -18.68 1.32
N THR A 779 39.81 -17.84 0.87
CA THR A 779 39.03 -17.00 1.79
C THR A 779 38.20 -17.83 2.77
N PRO A 780 38.22 -17.53 4.08
CA PRO A 780 37.38 -18.20 5.06
C PRO A 780 36.01 -17.56 5.24
N PHE A 781 35.76 -16.39 4.63
CA PHE A 781 34.60 -15.56 4.97
C PHE A 781 33.43 -15.60 3.97
N GLU A 782 33.63 -16.03 2.75
CA GLU A 782 32.71 -15.84 1.63
C GLU A 782 32.06 -17.14 1.15
N THR A 783 32.20 -18.23 1.88
CA THR A 783 31.70 -19.54 1.50
C THR A 783 30.19 -19.64 1.50
N PHE A 784 29.64 -20.59 0.72
CA PHE A 784 28.22 -20.87 0.63
C PHE A 784 27.80 -21.93 1.64
N TYR A 785 26.64 -21.71 2.28
CA TYR A 785 26.05 -22.63 3.24
C TYR A 785 24.66 -23.04 2.75
N VAL A 786 24.50 -24.25 2.26
CA VAL A 786 23.35 -24.70 1.49
C VAL A 786 22.48 -25.69 2.27
N GLY A 787 21.17 -25.47 2.27
CA GLY A 787 20.15 -26.30 2.92
C GLY A 787 19.26 -25.52 3.88
N GLY A 788 18.08 -26.06 4.18
CA GLY A 788 17.14 -25.52 5.14
C GLY A 788 16.38 -24.28 4.68
N ASP A 789 15.95 -23.47 5.62
CA ASP A 789 15.24 -22.22 5.41
C ASP A 789 16.16 -20.97 5.54
N GLY A 790 17.39 -21.16 5.93
CA GLY A 790 18.34 -20.08 6.15
C GLY A 790 18.07 -19.26 7.41
N MET A 791 17.00 -19.52 8.14
CA MET A 791 16.59 -18.77 9.33
C MET A 791 16.93 -19.46 10.63
N SER A 792 16.69 -20.76 10.69
CA SER A 792 16.90 -21.55 11.91
C SER A 792 18.30 -22.14 11.93
N GLY A 793 19.12 -21.76 12.89
CA GLY A 793 20.32 -22.49 13.27
C GLY A 793 21.60 -22.12 12.57
N SER A 794 21.69 -21.07 11.78
CA SER A 794 22.93 -20.68 11.12
C SER A 794 23.71 -19.62 11.89
N TYR A 795 24.91 -19.99 12.38
CA TYR A 795 25.90 -19.06 12.96
C TYR A 795 26.85 -18.49 11.93
N THR A 796 26.49 -18.51 10.67
CA THR A 796 27.40 -18.19 9.58
C THR A 796 27.34 -16.71 9.22
N TYR A 797 27.83 -15.86 10.09
CA TYR A 797 27.82 -14.40 9.87
C TYR A 797 28.73 -13.90 8.74
N ALA A 798 29.48 -14.74 8.16
CA ALA A 798 30.37 -14.42 7.02
C ALA A 798 30.18 -15.35 5.82
N THR A 799 29.23 -16.28 5.88
CA THR A 799 28.87 -17.17 4.77
C THR A 799 27.51 -16.82 4.21
N GLU A 800 27.34 -16.95 2.91
CA GLU A 800 26.05 -16.76 2.25
C GLU A 800 25.20 -18.02 2.41
N THR A 801 24.03 -17.88 3.05
CA THR A 801 23.10 -18.98 3.24
C THR A 801 22.20 -19.12 2.03
N ILE A 802 22.16 -20.32 1.47
CA ILE A 802 21.31 -20.69 0.32
C ILE A 802 20.25 -21.67 0.83
N ALA A 803 19.02 -21.25 0.84
CA ALA A 803 17.92 -22.09 1.28
C ALA A 803 17.65 -23.22 0.27
N LEU A 804 17.42 -24.43 0.77
CA LEU A 804 16.87 -25.56 0.02
C LEU A 804 15.93 -26.36 0.93
N ARG A 805 14.65 -26.36 0.57
CA ARG A 805 13.59 -26.97 1.38
C ARG A 805 13.70 -28.50 1.39
N GLY A 806 13.24 -29.15 2.47
CA GLY A 806 13.33 -30.60 2.62
C GLY A 806 14.65 -31.12 3.21
N TYR A 807 15.52 -30.21 3.63
CA TYR A 807 16.80 -30.50 4.29
C TYR A 807 16.98 -29.60 5.51
N ASP A 808 17.83 -30.03 6.43
CA ASP A 808 18.27 -29.19 7.55
C ASP A 808 19.19 -28.06 7.06
N ASN A 809 19.35 -27.02 7.87
CA ASN A 809 20.23 -25.92 7.55
C ASN A 809 21.68 -26.39 7.35
N GLY A 810 22.23 -26.07 6.18
CA GLY A 810 23.58 -26.42 5.80
C GLY A 810 23.85 -27.89 5.53
N ALA A 811 22.82 -28.74 5.55
CA ALA A 811 22.97 -30.19 5.35
C ALA A 811 23.59 -30.58 4.00
N LEU A 812 23.49 -29.70 3.02
CA LEU A 812 24.05 -29.89 1.67
C LEU A 812 25.45 -29.28 1.52
N THR A 813 26.03 -28.72 2.56
CA THR A 813 27.36 -28.16 2.53
C THR A 813 28.37 -29.21 2.97
N PRO A 814 29.48 -29.40 2.23
CA PRO A 814 30.51 -30.33 2.64
C PRO A 814 31.03 -30.11 4.06
N GLY A 815 31.51 -31.15 4.71
CA GLY A 815 32.06 -31.10 6.06
C GLY A 815 32.97 -29.89 6.28
N ASN A 816 32.92 -29.27 7.46
CA ASN A 816 33.56 -28.02 7.84
C ASN A 816 32.99 -26.76 7.19
N ARG A 817 31.80 -26.84 6.60
CA ARG A 817 31.05 -25.68 6.07
C ARG A 817 31.79 -24.90 4.96
N LEU A 818 32.56 -25.55 4.16
CA LEU A 818 33.37 -24.98 3.09
C LEU A 818 32.72 -25.23 1.73
N GLY A 819 31.62 -24.57 1.43
CA GLY A 819 31.03 -24.55 0.08
C GLY A 819 31.66 -23.46 -0.77
N TYR A 820 32.40 -23.85 -1.80
CA TYR A 820 33.02 -22.92 -2.76
C TYR A 820 32.26 -22.84 -4.08
N ALA A 821 31.32 -23.74 -4.30
CA ALA A 821 30.38 -23.66 -5.40
C ALA A 821 29.00 -24.16 -4.93
N TYR A 822 27.96 -23.63 -5.52
CA TYR A 822 26.59 -24.17 -5.36
C TYR A 822 25.78 -24.04 -6.65
N ALA A 823 24.81 -24.92 -6.80
CA ALA A 823 23.74 -24.78 -7.77
C ALA A 823 22.40 -25.09 -7.10
N ARG A 824 21.37 -24.36 -7.48
CA ARG A 824 19.99 -24.57 -7.08
C ARG A 824 19.06 -24.28 -8.25
N PHE A 825 18.22 -25.25 -8.59
CA PHE A 825 17.18 -25.10 -9.58
C PHE A 825 15.84 -25.45 -8.96
N GLY A 826 14.76 -24.83 -9.44
CA GLY A 826 13.43 -25.13 -8.93
C GLY A 826 12.34 -24.66 -9.84
N ALA A 827 11.18 -25.27 -9.68
CA ALA A 827 9.92 -24.85 -10.28
C ALA A 827 8.83 -24.81 -9.21
N GLU A 828 8.02 -23.77 -9.21
CA GLU A 828 6.91 -23.60 -8.29
C GLU A 828 5.64 -23.26 -9.08
N LEU A 829 4.54 -23.89 -8.71
CA LEU A 829 3.22 -23.58 -9.24
C LEU A 829 2.46 -22.78 -8.18
N HIS A 830 2.19 -21.51 -8.46
CA HIS A 830 1.51 -20.58 -7.57
C HIS A 830 0.02 -20.51 -7.92
N PHE A 831 -0.86 -20.56 -6.91
CA PHE A 831 -2.29 -20.40 -7.08
C PHE A 831 -2.84 -19.45 -6.00
N PRO A 832 -3.52 -18.37 -6.40
CA PRO A 832 -3.97 -17.36 -5.47
C PRO A 832 -5.26 -17.78 -4.78
N PHE A 833 -5.36 -17.52 -3.47
CA PHE A 833 -6.59 -17.65 -2.70
C PHE A 833 -7.27 -16.30 -2.50
N LEU A 834 -6.47 -15.26 -2.23
CA LEU A 834 -6.94 -13.90 -1.99
C LEU A 834 -5.90 -12.91 -2.50
N LEU A 835 -6.30 -12.03 -3.42
CA LEU A 835 -5.46 -10.95 -3.94
C LEU A 835 -6.15 -9.61 -3.67
N GLN A 836 -5.84 -9.01 -2.52
CA GLN A 836 -6.32 -7.68 -2.14
C GLN A 836 -5.13 -6.79 -1.76
N PRO A 837 -5.19 -5.47 -1.95
CA PRO A 837 -4.10 -4.55 -1.58
C PRO A 837 -3.70 -4.64 -0.10
N SER A 838 -4.66 -4.92 0.78
CA SER A 838 -4.46 -5.08 2.22
C SER A 838 -3.99 -6.47 2.64
N THR A 839 -4.17 -7.50 1.81
CA THR A 839 -3.81 -8.88 2.15
C THR A 839 -3.72 -9.72 0.88
N THR A 840 -2.58 -10.34 0.64
CA THR A 840 -2.41 -11.30 -0.45
C THR A 840 -2.13 -12.67 0.15
N ILE A 841 -2.92 -13.69 -0.24
CA ILE A 841 -2.74 -15.08 0.21
C ILE A 841 -2.70 -15.98 -1.02
N TYR A 842 -1.64 -16.78 -1.14
CA TYR A 842 -1.55 -17.79 -2.20
C TYR A 842 -0.87 -19.06 -1.71
N GLY A 843 -1.24 -20.17 -2.32
CA GLY A 843 -0.60 -21.45 -2.14
C GLY A 843 0.42 -21.71 -3.23
N LEU A 844 1.35 -22.62 -2.96
CA LEU A 844 2.30 -23.09 -3.93
C LEU A 844 2.61 -24.57 -3.74
N VAL A 845 2.97 -25.23 -4.83
CA VAL A 845 3.65 -26.52 -4.82
C VAL A 845 4.97 -26.35 -5.54
N PHE A 846 5.99 -27.05 -5.08
CA PHE A 846 7.33 -26.87 -5.61
C PHE A 846 8.06 -28.19 -5.81
N VAL A 847 8.99 -28.18 -6.76
CA VAL A 847 10.06 -29.15 -6.91
C VAL A 847 11.36 -28.37 -7.03
N GLU A 848 12.39 -28.75 -6.29
CA GLU A 848 13.70 -28.11 -6.35
C GLU A 848 14.83 -29.11 -6.15
N GLY A 849 16.00 -28.72 -6.61
CA GLY A 849 17.22 -29.50 -6.43
C GLY A 849 18.41 -28.56 -6.31
N GLY A 850 19.33 -28.91 -5.43
CA GLY A 850 20.54 -28.12 -5.22
C GLY A 850 21.64 -28.95 -4.56
N ASN A 851 22.85 -28.40 -4.59
CA ASN A 851 24.01 -28.99 -3.94
C ASN A 851 25.11 -27.92 -3.73
N ALA A 852 26.08 -28.25 -2.90
CA ALA A 852 27.31 -27.46 -2.72
C ALA A 852 28.56 -28.33 -2.91
N TRP A 853 29.64 -27.71 -3.36
CA TRP A 853 30.91 -28.37 -3.63
C TRP A 853 32.07 -27.65 -2.93
N THR A 854 33.11 -28.41 -2.59
CA THR A 854 34.27 -27.90 -1.86
C THR A 854 35.22 -27.06 -2.71
N ASP A 855 35.11 -27.14 -4.03
CA ASP A 855 35.94 -26.41 -4.98
C ASP A 855 35.19 -26.19 -6.29
N VAL A 856 35.52 -25.12 -7.01
CA VAL A 856 34.96 -24.83 -8.32
C VAL A 856 35.26 -25.93 -9.33
N ALA A 857 36.45 -26.57 -9.23
CA ALA A 857 36.85 -27.69 -10.10
C ALA A 857 35.96 -28.94 -9.93
N SER A 858 35.34 -29.12 -8.75
CA SER A 858 34.43 -30.23 -8.47
C SER A 858 32.96 -29.91 -8.79
N PHE A 859 32.70 -28.73 -9.29
CA PHE A 859 31.33 -28.28 -9.60
C PHE A 859 30.70 -29.15 -10.69
N SER A 860 29.53 -29.75 -10.36
CA SER A 860 28.73 -30.54 -11.28
C SER A 860 27.26 -30.15 -11.16
N PRO A 861 26.71 -29.33 -12.07
CA PRO A 861 25.37 -28.78 -11.95
C PRO A 861 24.26 -29.81 -12.06
N PHE A 862 24.57 -31.09 -12.37
CA PHE A 862 23.60 -32.18 -12.47
C PHE A 862 23.61 -33.11 -11.26
N ASP A 863 24.63 -33.04 -10.37
CA ASP A 863 24.59 -33.76 -9.10
C ASP A 863 23.82 -32.98 -8.04
N LEU A 864 22.50 -32.99 -8.18
CA LEU A 864 21.59 -32.23 -7.34
C LEU A 864 20.86 -33.14 -6.33
N LYS A 865 20.74 -32.66 -5.12
CA LYS A 865 19.89 -33.25 -4.08
C LYS A 865 18.48 -32.67 -4.19
N ARG A 866 17.50 -33.55 -4.45
CA ARG A 866 16.16 -33.21 -4.87
C ARG A 866 15.20 -33.11 -3.68
N SER A 867 14.25 -32.21 -3.79
CA SER A 867 13.15 -32.10 -2.84
C SER A 867 11.87 -31.66 -3.55
N ALA A 868 10.74 -31.92 -2.91
CA ALA A 868 9.44 -31.43 -3.34
C ALA A 868 8.58 -31.10 -2.12
N GLY A 869 7.57 -30.24 -2.31
CA GLY A 869 6.71 -29.89 -1.22
C GLY A 869 5.61 -28.90 -1.61
N ALA A 870 4.97 -28.37 -0.59
CA ALA A 870 3.90 -27.39 -0.74
C ALA A 870 4.01 -26.32 0.35
N GLY A 871 3.46 -25.16 0.08
CA GLY A 871 3.49 -24.05 1.04
C GLY A 871 2.38 -23.03 0.84
N VAL A 872 2.32 -22.12 1.79
CA VAL A 872 1.39 -20.99 1.78
C VAL A 872 2.16 -19.70 2.05
N ARG A 873 1.79 -18.67 1.33
CA ARG A 873 2.30 -17.30 1.49
C ARG A 873 1.19 -16.37 1.89
N VAL A 874 1.49 -15.49 2.84
CA VAL A 874 0.59 -14.45 3.33
C VAL A 874 1.36 -13.14 3.36
N PHE A 875 0.92 -12.17 2.59
CA PHE A 875 1.45 -10.81 2.63
C PHE A 875 0.54 -9.91 3.45
N LEU A 876 1.11 -9.23 4.44
CA LEU A 876 0.46 -8.21 5.25
C LEU A 876 1.30 -6.92 5.17
N PRO A 877 0.71 -5.75 4.85
CA PRO A 877 1.47 -4.51 4.63
C PRO A 877 2.37 -4.08 5.79
N MET A 878 1.97 -4.40 7.05
CA MET A 878 2.75 -4.03 8.25
C MET A 878 3.85 -5.04 8.61
N VAL A 879 3.76 -6.28 8.12
CA VAL A 879 4.64 -7.39 8.53
C VAL A 879 5.51 -7.86 7.35
N GLY A 880 5.04 -7.65 6.12
CA GLY A 880 5.66 -8.17 4.92
C GLY A 880 5.16 -9.56 4.52
N MET A 881 5.96 -10.28 3.74
CA MET A 881 5.65 -11.64 3.32
C MET A 881 5.98 -12.63 4.43
N MET A 882 5.03 -13.48 4.77
CA MET A 882 5.19 -14.62 5.66
C MET A 882 4.84 -15.91 4.93
N GLY A 883 5.46 -17.01 5.31
CA GLY A 883 5.14 -18.29 4.71
C GLY A 883 5.50 -19.48 5.60
N ILE A 884 4.86 -20.57 5.28
CA ILE A 884 5.17 -21.89 5.84
C ILE A 884 5.21 -22.86 4.68
N ASP A 885 6.33 -23.59 4.55
CA ASP A 885 6.52 -24.64 3.57
C ASP A 885 6.73 -25.98 4.27
N TRP A 886 6.08 -26.99 3.76
CA TRP A 886 6.43 -28.37 4.02
C TRP A 886 7.23 -28.90 2.84
N GLY A 887 8.43 -29.41 3.10
CA GLY A 887 9.32 -29.98 2.11
C GLY A 887 9.81 -31.36 2.47
N TYR A 888 9.94 -32.23 1.49
CA TYR A 888 10.50 -33.55 1.62
C TYR A 888 11.75 -33.70 0.75
N GLY A 889 12.90 -33.94 1.39
CA GLY A 889 14.19 -34.22 0.71
C GLY A 889 14.32 -35.70 0.39
N PHE A 890 14.59 -36.02 -0.88
CA PHE A 890 14.66 -37.41 -1.37
C PHE A 890 16.04 -38.02 -1.23
N ASP A 891 17.08 -37.23 -1.24
CA ASP A 891 18.47 -37.71 -1.37
C ASP A 891 19.26 -37.55 -0.07
N LYS A 892 20.27 -38.38 0.13
CA LYS A 892 21.25 -38.23 1.21
C LYS A 892 22.35 -37.27 0.81
N ALA A 893 22.76 -36.41 1.73
CA ALA A 893 23.90 -35.50 1.54
C ALA A 893 24.85 -35.58 2.74
N TYR A 894 26.12 -35.86 2.52
CA TYR A 894 27.19 -35.92 3.53
C TYR A 894 26.81 -36.66 4.81
N GLY A 895 26.15 -37.81 4.65
CA GLY A 895 25.72 -38.66 5.78
C GLY A 895 24.39 -38.28 6.43
N VAL A 896 23.84 -37.12 6.10
CA VAL A 896 22.52 -36.68 6.56
C VAL A 896 21.47 -37.13 5.57
N LYS A 897 20.42 -37.78 6.05
CA LYS A 897 19.29 -38.22 5.22
C LYS A 897 18.33 -37.05 5.09
N GLY A 898 17.89 -36.76 3.86
CA GLY A 898 16.75 -35.91 3.64
C GLY A 898 15.48 -36.48 4.30
N GLY A 899 14.46 -35.68 4.43
CA GLY A 899 13.24 -36.09 5.11
C GLY A 899 12.16 -35.01 5.08
N SER A 900 11.19 -35.16 5.99
CA SER A 900 10.09 -34.22 6.12
C SER A 900 10.50 -33.05 7.03
N HIS A 901 10.48 -31.85 6.49
CA HIS A 901 10.85 -30.62 7.20
C HIS A 901 9.79 -29.53 6.99
N PHE A 902 9.56 -28.76 8.05
CA PHE A 902 8.80 -27.51 7.96
C PHE A 902 9.75 -26.32 7.97
N HIS A 903 9.50 -25.39 7.06
CA HIS A 903 10.31 -24.21 6.88
C HIS A 903 9.44 -22.95 7.03
N PHE A 904 9.93 -21.99 7.79
CA PHE A 904 9.26 -20.73 8.01
C PHE A 904 9.91 -19.63 7.19
N ILE A 905 9.10 -18.71 6.70
CA ILE A 905 9.53 -17.54 5.93
C ILE A 905 9.03 -16.30 6.64
N LEU A 906 9.93 -15.36 6.87
CA LEU A 906 9.62 -14.06 7.43
C LEU A 906 10.37 -13.00 6.63
N GLY A 907 9.65 -12.09 5.97
CA GLY A 907 10.24 -11.07 5.11
C GLY A 907 10.32 -11.50 3.63
N GLN A 908 11.15 -10.82 2.85
CA GLN A 908 11.28 -11.15 1.42
C GLN A 908 12.15 -12.39 1.22
N GLU A 909 11.56 -13.38 0.64
CA GLU A 909 12.05 -14.46 -0.23
C GLU A 909 13.16 -15.44 0.21
N PHE A 910 12.77 -16.67 -0.04
CA PHE A 910 13.68 -17.78 -0.35
C PHE A 910 14.42 -17.57 -1.66
#